data_534bb7b1d12a4a750f559764b8d3bae6
#
_entry.id   534bb7b1d12a4a750f559764b8d3bae6
#
_cell.length_a   1.000
_cell.length_b   1.000
_cell.length_c   1.000
_cell.angle_alpha   90.00
_cell.angle_beta   90.00
_cell.angle_gamma   90.00
#
_symmetry.space_group_name_H-M   'P 1'
#
loop_
_entity.id
_entity.type
_entity.pdbx_description
1 polymer ?
#
loop_
_entity_poly.entity_id
_entity_poly.type
_entity_poly.pdbx_seq_one_letter_code
_entity_poly.pdbx_strand_id
1 'polypeptide(L)'
;MEIFERVLEASPDVRDQLIRHETENDPELAATVRGMLMADASAADLLDDGIGALAHLAVEPGHVESTELSPGDRIGDFEIIAELGRGGMGIVYAARDRTLGRVAALKLLPESDAIDSAASERLIAEAQAASALDHPNVATIYQIGETDDGHRFIAMARYEGETLRERLARGPLSSREAFDIAGLVASGLAAVHAAGLVHGDVKPENIFLTRQGLVKLLDFGIATLAGSPREGPTRGTVLYMSPELTRRQPADARSDVWSLGVVLYEMLAGETPNTGDTAAEILGRIADPSPVKLPPVIRKIPSAAVATIARALEKDPQKRYANGSEFSEALHRVHGLWSRPGNLRVGIAVAAVIAIVAVSIALWNDAWVDTPEMPQLTVLPVAGDSSDHEATLLASALSDEIAARVVGLGRARVVPLRRDSAGYVVSRPGLYLLSLVIQRDPIGPVLEVSLEESNSSRTMWSDRRGFDRKELRELGRDVVIGVLHALGQPVTERERGIIGNGFPSSAEAYEEYLRANRLLALRTPPAVESALVRYRRASRLDTTFAGAFARQSYAYSVLLEWGWKPSPLVPADPLVEGLALANRATMLDSTSADAWLAQAYILVQRDPRRFAGAVEAFQRAISLDPYNAEAFHQYGQTLTALGRYPEALAAYGRALDLEPDRAMSLVPMAAIYKRQGRLAESLRLLDSAVSAGPRVPYARAARSTSRTLAGNANGARDDAEIALGLDSNYRIPPLAALARALWFTGDSLAALARLREAERSVVDPSAPSPTEAYWIAMAEVAAGRTERATALLRDARPKGAWLWFYFQGPELDALRKIPEVAALLGDVDPRRAR
;
A
#
# COMPACT_ATOMS: atom_id res chain seq x y z
N MET A 1 34.29 -10.11 -11.38
CA MET A 1 33.27 -9.62 -12.32
C MET A 1 33.74 -9.75 -13.75
N GLU A 2 34.82 -9.09 -14.10
CA GLU A 2 35.46 -9.23 -15.43
C GLU A 2 35.73 -10.66 -15.85
N ILE A 3 36.15 -11.52 -14.86
CA ILE A 3 36.37 -12.95 -15.07
C ILE A 3 35.07 -13.66 -15.44
N PHE A 4 33.97 -13.40 -14.73
CA PHE A 4 32.66 -14.02 -15.04
C PHE A 4 32.13 -13.55 -16.39
N GLU A 5 32.25 -12.28 -16.74
CA GLU A 5 31.85 -11.74 -18.05
C GLU A 5 32.63 -12.43 -19.18
N ARG A 6 33.92 -12.57 -19.05
CA ARG A 6 34.78 -13.27 -20.05
C ARG A 6 34.48 -14.77 -20.17
N VAL A 7 34.21 -15.42 -19.02
CA VAL A 7 33.86 -16.83 -19.01
C VAL A 7 32.44 -17.06 -19.59
N LEU A 8 31.51 -16.13 -19.38
CA LEU A 8 30.17 -16.19 -19.92
C LEU A 8 30.16 -16.09 -21.47
N GLU A 9 31.03 -15.25 -22.03
CA GLU A 9 31.18 -15.06 -23.48
C GLU A 9 31.95 -16.20 -24.16
N ALA A 10 32.67 -17.04 -23.41
CA ALA A 10 33.41 -18.15 -23.94
C ALA A 10 32.49 -19.36 -24.27
N SER A 11 32.88 -20.15 -25.30
CA SER A 11 32.18 -21.41 -25.60
C SER A 11 32.24 -22.40 -24.42
N PRO A 12 31.19 -23.22 -24.21
CA PRO A 12 31.09 -24.12 -23.06
C PRO A 12 32.34 -25.00 -22.84
N ASP A 13 32.97 -25.42 -23.91
CA ASP A 13 34.10 -26.36 -23.89
C ASP A 13 35.39 -25.77 -23.30
N VAL A 14 35.54 -24.44 -23.27
CA VAL A 14 36.74 -23.75 -22.76
C VAL A 14 36.50 -23.02 -21.44
N ARG A 15 35.27 -22.95 -20.96
CA ARG A 15 34.91 -22.20 -19.74
C ARG A 15 35.69 -22.64 -18.50
N ASP A 16 35.82 -23.94 -18.27
CA ASP A 16 36.54 -24.47 -17.12
C ASP A 16 38.06 -24.24 -17.19
N GLN A 17 38.62 -24.14 -18.40
CA GLN A 17 40.03 -23.75 -18.55
C GLN A 17 40.20 -22.26 -18.29
N LEU A 18 39.31 -21.45 -18.78
CA LEU A 18 39.31 -19.99 -18.59
C LEU A 18 39.11 -19.59 -17.11
N ILE A 19 38.23 -20.27 -16.38
CA ILE A 19 38.05 -20.08 -14.95
C ILE A 19 39.37 -20.36 -14.21
N ARG A 20 40.01 -21.50 -14.47
CA ARG A 20 41.28 -21.83 -13.82
C ARG A 20 42.38 -20.81 -14.12
N HIS A 21 42.45 -20.33 -15.34
CA HIS A 21 43.43 -19.34 -15.75
C HIS A 21 43.19 -17.97 -15.14
N GLU A 22 41.95 -17.49 -15.16
CA GLU A 22 41.61 -16.14 -14.76
C GLU A 22 41.46 -15.97 -13.22
N THR A 23 41.29 -17.08 -12.48
CA THR A 23 41.22 -17.03 -11.02
C THR A 23 42.60 -17.25 -10.36
N GLU A 24 43.68 -17.34 -11.12
CA GLU A 24 45.07 -17.56 -10.62
C GLU A 24 45.19 -18.68 -9.57
N ASN A 25 44.41 -19.73 -9.71
CA ASN A 25 44.27 -20.86 -8.74
C ASN A 25 43.65 -20.50 -7.39
N ASP A 26 42.90 -19.39 -7.28
CA ASP A 26 42.04 -19.13 -6.12
C ASP A 26 40.78 -20.01 -6.17
N PRO A 27 40.67 -21.03 -5.28
CA PRO A 27 39.58 -22.02 -5.32
C PRO A 27 38.22 -21.40 -4.88
N GLU A 28 38.24 -20.36 -4.04
CA GLU A 28 37.03 -19.72 -3.56
C GLU A 28 36.42 -18.83 -4.65
N LEU A 29 37.23 -18.08 -5.36
CA LEU A 29 36.85 -17.27 -6.49
C LEU A 29 36.39 -18.14 -7.67
N ALA A 30 37.10 -19.24 -7.93
CA ALA A 30 36.72 -20.22 -8.97
C ALA A 30 35.37 -20.90 -8.68
N ALA A 31 35.12 -21.25 -7.40
CA ALA A 31 33.84 -21.80 -6.97
C ALA A 31 32.69 -20.78 -7.11
N THR A 32 32.97 -19.53 -6.78
CA THR A 32 31.99 -18.42 -6.94
C THR A 32 31.61 -18.24 -8.41
N VAL A 33 32.58 -18.17 -9.31
CA VAL A 33 32.32 -18.02 -10.76
C VAL A 33 31.57 -19.22 -11.32
N ARG A 34 31.88 -20.45 -10.90
CA ARG A 34 31.10 -21.66 -11.29
C ARG A 34 29.69 -21.66 -10.75
N GLY A 35 29.50 -21.23 -9.48
CA GLY A 35 28.16 -21.10 -8.87
C GLY A 35 27.26 -20.14 -9.65
N MET A 36 27.83 -19.03 -10.13
CA MET A 36 27.11 -18.05 -10.93
C MET A 36 26.74 -18.59 -12.31
N LEU A 37 27.64 -19.35 -12.96
CA LEU A 37 27.36 -20.02 -14.25
C LEU A 37 26.28 -21.10 -14.11
N MET A 38 26.30 -21.86 -13.00
CA MET A 38 25.27 -22.88 -12.75
C MET A 38 23.90 -22.22 -12.49
N ALA A 39 23.86 -21.08 -11.78
CA ALA A 39 22.64 -20.33 -11.58
C ALA A 39 22.08 -19.76 -12.90
N ASP A 40 22.95 -19.31 -13.79
CA ASP A 40 22.59 -18.84 -15.12
C ASP A 40 22.02 -19.97 -16.00
N ALA A 41 22.59 -21.18 -15.91
CA ALA A 41 22.08 -22.36 -16.58
C ALA A 41 20.78 -22.91 -15.96
N SER A 42 20.68 -22.89 -14.61
CA SER A 42 19.50 -23.40 -13.89
C SER A 42 18.28 -22.49 -14.02
N ALA A 43 18.45 -21.25 -14.48
CA ALA A 43 17.33 -20.34 -14.78
C ALA A 43 16.39 -20.92 -15.85
N ALA A 44 16.84 -21.92 -16.59
CA ALA A 44 16.06 -22.62 -17.60
C ALA A 44 15.12 -23.69 -17.05
N ASP A 45 15.52 -24.38 -15.97
CA ASP A 45 14.82 -25.57 -15.47
C ASP A 45 13.65 -25.26 -14.49
N LEU A 46 13.58 -24.03 -13.95
CA LEU A 46 12.60 -23.64 -12.90
C LEU A 46 11.33 -22.99 -13.42
N LEU A 47 10.93 -23.27 -14.64
CA LEU A 47 9.86 -22.58 -15.39
C LEU A 47 8.43 -23.06 -15.09
N ASP A 48 8.23 -24.09 -14.30
CA ASP A 48 6.90 -24.69 -14.10
C ASP A 48 6.03 -24.05 -13.01
N ASP A 49 6.56 -23.19 -12.14
CA ASP A 49 5.77 -22.51 -11.10
C ASP A 49 5.87 -20.98 -11.23
N GLY A 50 4.84 -20.35 -11.79
CA GLY A 50 4.82 -18.93 -12.12
C GLY A 50 4.61 -17.96 -10.97
N ILE A 51 5.11 -16.74 -11.12
CA ILE A 51 4.81 -15.55 -10.28
C ILE A 51 4.95 -14.26 -11.09
N GLY A 52 4.03 -13.31 -10.88
CA GLY A 52 4.09 -11.94 -11.38
C GLY A 52 4.05 -10.91 -10.28
N ALA A 53 4.32 -9.67 -10.55
CA ALA A 53 4.12 -8.56 -9.64
C ALA A 53 4.45 -7.15 -10.17
N LEU A 54 3.97 -6.10 -9.56
CA LEU A 54 4.53 -4.79 -9.20
C LEU A 54 4.23 -3.57 -10.05
N ALA A 55 4.05 -2.42 -9.55
CA ALA A 55 4.35 -1.43 -8.55
C ALA A 55 3.86 -0.01 -8.79
N HIS A 56 3.78 0.96 -7.93
CA HIS A 56 4.41 2.28 -7.73
C HIS A 56 3.60 3.52 -7.28
N LEU A 57 3.98 4.71 -7.05
CA LEU A 57 4.51 5.80 -6.38
C LEU A 57 4.09 7.27 -6.38
N ALA A 58 4.39 8.21 -5.74
CA ALA A 58 4.85 9.33 -5.04
C ALA A 58 4.55 10.81 -5.26
N VAL A 59 4.80 11.68 -4.39
CA VAL A 59 5.57 12.91 -4.10
C VAL A 59 4.94 14.30 -4.25
N GLU A 60 5.22 15.30 -3.67
CA GLU A 60 5.95 16.17 -2.77
C GLU A 60 5.58 17.69 -2.86
N PRO A 61 6.12 18.60 -2.06
CA PRO A 61 5.39 19.61 -1.29
C PRO A 61 5.80 21.07 -1.53
N GLY A 62 5.37 22.02 -0.72
CA GLY A 62 6.05 23.29 -0.49
C GLY A 62 5.26 24.52 -0.10
N HIS A 63 5.44 25.02 1.08
CA HIS A 63 5.55 26.36 1.65
C HIS A 63 4.56 27.52 1.30
N VAL A 64 4.29 28.62 2.09
CA VAL A 64 4.46 29.02 3.49
C VAL A 64 3.98 30.47 3.66
N GLU A 65 3.69 30.88 4.94
CA GLU A 65 3.79 32.19 5.61
C GLU A 65 2.58 33.15 5.56
N SER A 66 2.32 33.97 6.46
CA SER A 66 2.44 34.35 7.89
C SER A 66 1.84 35.76 8.07
N THR A 67 1.51 36.38 9.13
CA THR A 67 1.88 36.72 10.50
C THR A 67 1.05 37.81 11.09
N GLU A 68 0.74 37.83 12.40
CA GLU A 68 0.66 39.05 13.18
C GLU A 68 0.48 38.82 14.71
N LEU A 69 1.19 37.88 15.30
CA LEU A 69 1.71 38.01 16.65
C LEU A 69 3.21 37.94 16.50
N SER A 70 3.96 38.62 17.36
CA SER A 70 5.38 38.80 17.17
C SER A 70 6.09 37.45 16.94
N PRO A 71 6.76 37.24 15.83
CA PRO A 71 7.54 36.04 15.64
C PRO A 71 8.53 35.84 16.78
N GLY A 72 8.46 34.70 17.46
CA GLY A 72 9.27 34.41 18.65
C GLY A 72 8.51 34.37 19.97
N ASP A 73 7.25 34.79 20.01
CA ASP A 73 6.40 34.62 21.21
C ASP A 73 6.20 33.13 21.49
N ARG A 74 6.04 32.79 22.76
CA ARG A 74 6.00 31.39 23.23
C ARG A 74 4.68 31.07 23.89
N ILE A 75 4.14 29.91 23.52
CA ILE A 75 2.96 29.31 24.13
C ILE A 75 3.34 27.90 24.57
N GLY A 76 3.67 27.72 25.84
CA GLY A 76 4.25 26.47 26.33
C GLY A 76 5.55 26.14 25.57
N ASP A 77 5.61 24.95 24.95
CA ASP A 77 6.76 24.49 24.14
C ASP A 77 6.71 24.99 22.68
N PHE A 78 5.72 25.80 22.30
CA PHE A 78 5.54 26.27 20.93
C PHE A 78 6.02 27.71 20.77
N GLU A 79 6.86 27.94 19.77
CA GLU A 79 7.33 29.26 19.34
C GLU A 79 6.49 29.70 18.13
N ILE A 80 5.80 30.84 18.27
CA ILE A 80 4.92 31.38 17.22
C ILE A 80 5.74 31.77 16.01
N ILE A 81 5.30 31.33 14.84
CA ILE A 81 5.88 31.71 13.55
C ILE A 81 4.97 32.75 12.88
N ALA A 82 3.63 32.53 12.93
CA ALA A 82 2.70 33.34 12.14
C ALA A 82 1.24 33.14 12.53
N GLU A 83 0.38 34.11 12.26
CA GLU A 83 -1.08 33.93 12.26
C GLU A 83 -1.50 33.19 10.97
N LEU A 84 -2.27 32.11 11.08
CA LEU A 84 -2.83 31.36 9.96
C LEU A 84 -4.27 31.77 9.66
N GLY A 85 -4.98 32.25 10.67
CA GLY A 85 -6.34 32.69 10.53
C GLY A 85 -6.97 33.11 11.88
N ARG A 86 -8.02 33.92 11.79
CA ARG A 86 -8.75 34.45 12.93
C ARG A 86 -10.24 34.26 12.72
N GLY A 87 -10.95 33.73 13.71
CA GLY A 87 -12.39 33.48 13.64
C GLY A 87 -13.05 33.58 15.02
N GLY A 88 -14.39 33.45 15.05
CA GLY A 88 -15.16 33.50 16.29
C GLY A 88 -14.83 32.45 17.36
N MET A 89 -14.07 31.42 16.99
CA MET A 89 -13.64 30.33 17.88
C MET A 89 -12.16 30.44 18.29
N GLY A 90 -11.51 31.58 18.08
CA GLY A 90 -10.12 31.84 18.44
C GLY A 90 -9.21 32.14 17.25
N ILE A 91 -7.94 32.23 17.53
CA ILE A 91 -6.90 32.54 16.54
C ILE A 91 -6.04 31.30 16.34
N VAL A 92 -5.74 31.02 15.09
CA VAL A 92 -4.87 29.89 14.72
C VAL A 92 -3.52 30.43 14.25
N TYR A 93 -2.44 29.94 14.85
CA TYR A 93 -1.09 30.29 14.50
C TYR A 93 -0.32 29.12 13.90
N ALA A 94 0.60 29.40 13.01
CA ALA A 94 1.71 28.49 12.75
C ALA A 94 2.70 28.62 13.92
N ALA A 95 3.08 27.52 14.53
CA ALA A 95 4.01 27.53 15.64
C ALA A 95 5.01 26.37 15.50
N ARG A 96 6.24 26.58 15.96
CA ARG A 96 7.28 25.55 16.01
C ARG A 96 7.29 24.88 17.36
N ASP A 97 7.03 23.59 17.39
CA ASP A 97 7.28 22.72 18.52
C ASP A 97 8.80 22.65 18.78
N ARG A 98 9.28 23.26 19.86
CA ARG A 98 10.71 23.36 20.18
C ARG A 98 11.29 22.04 20.66
N THR A 99 10.46 21.16 21.19
CA THR A 99 10.85 19.84 21.68
C THR A 99 11.03 18.86 20.52
N LEU A 100 10.15 18.91 19.52
CA LEU A 100 10.13 18.00 18.38
C LEU A 100 10.61 18.64 17.07
N GLY A 101 10.86 19.96 17.04
CA GLY A 101 11.36 20.69 15.87
C GLY A 101 10.39 20.83 14.71
N ARG A 102 9.13 20.37 14.85
CA ARG A 102 8.10 20.38 13.80
C ARG A 102 7.28 21.66 13.82
N VAL A 103 6.65 21.99 12.68
CA VAL A 103 5.68 23.08 12.60
C VAL A 103 4.28 22.53 12.82
N ALA A 104 3.53 23.12 13.73
CA ALA A 104 2.16 22.79 14.09
C ALA A 104 1.22 23.96 13.80
N ALA A 105 -0.07 23.70 13.69
CA ALA A 105 -1.10 24.70 13.82
C ALA A 105 -1.51 24.77 15.29
N LEU A 106 -1.44 25.95 15.87
CA LEU A 106 -1.74 26.20 17.28
C LEU A 106 -2.99 27.08 17.36
N LYS A 107 -4.08 26.53 17.83
CA LYS A 107 -5.35 27.23 18.03
C LYS A 107 -5.43 27.71 19.47
N LEU A 108 -5.48 29.00 19.67
CA LEU A 108 -5.80 29.62 20.97
C LEU A 108 -7.32 29.70 21.15
N LEU A 109 -7.78 29.21 22.28
CA LEU A 109 -9.20 29.30 22.63
C LEU A 109 -9.46 30.66 23.32
N PRO A 110 -10.63 31.25 23.09
CA PRO A 110 -10.98 32.52 23.77
C PRO A 110 -11.00 32.38 25.30
N GLU A 111 -10.55 33.40 25.99
CA GLU A 111 -10.74 33.50 27.44
C GLU A 111 -12.25 33.62 27.76
N SER A 112 -12.71 32.81 28.67
CA SER A 112 -14.07 32.84 29.16
C SER A 112 -14.06 32.86 30.68
N ASP A 113 -14.32 34.03 31.27
CA ASP A 113 -14.48 34.26 32.72
C ASP A 113 -15.63 33.46 33.34
N ALA A 114 -16.39 32.71 32.58
CA ALA A 114 -17.64 32.09 32.99
C ALA A 114 -17.71 30.56 32.79
N ILE A 115 -16.59 29.87 32.54
CA ILE A 115 -16.60 28.41 32.41
C ILE A 115 -16.57 27.76 33.79
N ASP A 116 -17.67 27.10 34.17
CA ASP A 116 -17.75 26.23 35.35
C ASP A 116 -16.66 25.14 35.26
N SER A 117 -16.01 24.81 36.37
CA SER A 117 -14.93 23.78 36.41
C SER A 117 -15.37 22.46 35.82
N ALA A 118 -16.61 22.07 35.98
CA ALA A 118 -17.20 20.85 35.41
C ALA A 118 -17.38 20.91 33.88
N ALA A 119 -17.58 22.12 33.31
CA ALA A 119 -17.60 22.28 31.82
C ALA A 119 -16.19 22.24 31.26
N SER A 120 -15.23 22.77 32.03
CA SER A 120 -13.79 22.74 31.70
C SER A 120 -13.22 21.31 31.66
N GLU A 121 -13.55 20.51 32.66
CA GLU A 121 -13.12 19.10 32.73
C GLU A 121 -13.71 18.28 31.59
N ARG A 122 -14.99 18.51 31.23
CA ARG A 122 -15.61 17.87 30.07
C ARG A 122 -14.95 18.24 28.75
N LEU A 123 -14.64 19.52 28.55
CA LEU A 123 -13.91 20.02 27.39
C LEU A 123 -12.55 19.33 27.23
N ILE A 124 -11.80 19.20 28.31
CA ILE A 124 -10.50 18.51 28.31
C ILE A 124 -10.68 17.04 28.01
N ALA A 125 -11.66 16.36 28.59
CA ALA A 125 -11.93 14.95 28.38
C ALA A 125 -12.34 14.66 26.92
N GLU A 126 -13.19 15.49 26.32
CA GLU A 126 -13.58 15.31 24.90
C GLU A 126 -12.44 15.64 23.95
N ALA A 127 -11.66 16.66 24.25
CA ALA A 127 -10.47 16.98 23.48
C ALA A 127 -9.40 15.89 23.59
N GLN A 128 -9.25 15.25 24.76
CA GLN A 128 -8.40 14.08 24.95
C GLN A 128 -8.91 12.88 24.15
N ALA A 129 -10.22 12.63 24.14
CA ALA A 129 -10.82 11.58 23.32
C ALA A 129 -10.62 11.86 21.83
N ALA A 130 -10.74 13.14 21.39
CA ALA A 130 -10.46 13.55 20.02
C ALA A 130 -8.96 13.41 19.66
N SER A 131 -8.05 13.64 20.60
CA SER A 131 -6.60 13.47 20.36
C SER A 131 -6.19 12.01 20.17
N ALA A 132 -6.99 11.07 20.65
CA ALA A 132 -6.78 9.63 20.43
C ALA A 132 -7.26 9.14 19.04
N LEU A 133 -7.96 10.00 18.28
CA LEU A 133 -8.42 9.67 16.94
C LEU A 133 -7.28 9.73 15.92
N ASP A 134 -6.96 8.62 15.34
CA ASP A 134 -6.04 8.53 14.18
C ASP A 134 -6.82 8.04 12.97
N HIS A 135 -7.21 8.97 12.09
CA HIS A 135 -7.96 8.68 10.87
C HIS A 135 -7.49 9.59 9.72
N PRO A 136 -7.33 9.07 8.49
CA PRO A 136 -6.81 9.84 7.35
C PRO A 136 -7.64 11.09 7.02
N ASN A 137 -8.93 11.10 7.36
CA ASN A 137 -9.83 12.22 7.10
C ASN A 137 -10.17 13.07 8.34
N VAL A 138 -9.46 12.89 9.45
CA VAL A 138 -9.59 13.70 10.66
C VAL A 138 -8.27 14.42 10.92
N ALA A 139 -8.31 15.64 11.40
CA ALA A 139 -7.10 16.38 11.76
C ALA A 139 -6.43 15.74 12.99
N THR A 140 -5.11 15.57 12.91
CA THR A 140 -4.33 14.99 14.00
C THR A 140 -4.09 16.06 15.07
N ILE A 141 -4.59 15.85 16.27
CA ILE A 141 -4.29 16.69 17.45
C ILE A 141 -3.01 16.17 18.10
N TYR A 142 -2.05 17.05 18.35
CA TYR A 142 -0.77 16.71 18.95
C TYR A 142 -0.76 16.88 20.46
N GLN A 143 -1.35 17.99 20.90
CA GLN A 143 -1.34 18.36 22.32
C GLN A 143 -2.49 19.31 22.60
N ILE A 144 -3.01 19.21 23.82
CA ILE A 144 -3.91 20.20 24.41
C ILE A 144 -3.21 20.66 25.67
N GLY A 145 -3.16 21.95 25.87
CA GLY A 145 -2.47 22.57 27.01
C GLY A 145 -3.09 23.84 27.46
N GLU A 146 -2.60 24.29 28.62
CA GLU A 146 -2.89 25.61 29.23
C GLU A 146 -1.53 26.26 29.50
N THR A 147 -1.42 27.53 29.25
CA THR A 147 -0.23 28.34 29.53
C THR A 147 -0.20 28.79 30.99
N ASP A 148 0.96 29.24 31.49
CA ASP A 148 1.14 29.72 32.87
C ASP A 148 0.26 30.93 33.19
N ASP A 149 -0.20 31.67 32.17
CA ASP A 149 -1.10 32.83 32.20
C ASP A 149 -2.57 32.44 31.95
N GLY A 150 -2.87 31.11 31.86
CA GLY A 150 -4.24 30.60 31.80
C GLY A 150 -4.86 30.48 30.40
N HIS A 151 -4.12 30.80 29.33
CA HIS A 151 -4.59 30.61 27.96
C HIS A 151 -4.59 29.14 27.57
N ARG A 152 -5.69 28.66 27.04
CA ARG A 152 -5.81 27.29 26.52
C ARG A 152 -5.51 27.24 25.06
N PHE A 153 -4.82 26.16 24.64
CA PHE A 153 -4.46 25.96 23.27
C PHE A 153 -4.63 24.50 22.83
N ILE A 154 -4.86 24.33 21.53
CA ILE A 154 -4.84 23.03 20.85
C ILE A 154 -3.76 23.08 19.78
N ALA A 155 -2.74 22.23 19.92
CA ALA A 155 -1.72 22.05 18.91
C ALA A 155 -2.11 20.87 18.00
N MET A 156 -2.15 21.09 16.69
CA MET A 156 -2.57 20.10 15.71
C MET A 156 -1.66 20.10 14.49
N ALA A 157 -1.81 19.09 13.65
CA ALA A 157 -1.08 19.00 12.40
C ALA A 157 -1.40 20.22 11.50
N ARG A 158 -0.35 20.86 10.98
CA ARG A 158 -0.49 21.89 9.96
C ARG A 158 -0.57 21.21 8.59
N TYR A 159 -1.63 21.53 7.85
CA TYR A 159 -1.83 21.06 6.49
C TYR A 159 -1.61 22.20 5.49
N GLU A 160 -1.15 21.86 4.28
CA GLU A 160 -1.06 22.77 3.17
C GLU A 160 -2.22 22.53 2.21
N GLY A 161 -2.88 23.59 1.76
CA GLY A 161 -4.07 23.50 0.92
C GLY A 161 -5.01 24.67 1.15
N GLU A 162 -6.29 24.41 1.04
CA GLU A 162 -7.36 25.39 1.21
C GLU A 162 -8.55 24.79 1.95
N THR A 163 -9.38 25.61 2.55
CA THR A 163 -10.66 25.17 3.11
C THR A 163 -11.66 24.90 1.98
N LEU A 164 -12.66 24.06 2.27
CA LEU A 164 -13.77 23.86 1.31
C LEU A 164 -14.54 25.17 1.09
N ARG A 165 -14.57 26.09 2.05
CA ARG A 165 -15.13 27.43 1.90
C ARG A 165 -14.41 28.23 0.83
N GLU A 166 -13.07 28.25 0.85
CA GLU A 166 -12.24 28.92 -0.15
C GLU A 166 -12.41 28.26 -1.54
N ARG A 167 -12.53 26.95 -1.58
CA ARG A 167 -12.81 26.22 -2.84
C ARG A 167 -14.19 26.58 -3.39
N LEU A 168 -15.23 26.68 -2.55
CA LEU A 168 -16.60 27.02 -2.96
C LEU A 168 -16.76 28.48 -3.39
N ALA A 169 -15.90 29.39 -2.93
CA ALA A 169 -15.87 30.76 -3.42
C ALA A 169 -15.59 30.87 -4.92
N ARG A 170 -15.02 29.83 -5.53
CA ARG A 170 -14.79 29.74 -6.98
C ARG A 170 -15.95 29.10 -7.76
N GLY A 171 -17.02 28.76 -7.08
CA GLY A 171 -18.23 28.16 -7.64
C GLY A 171 -18.47 26.71 -7.22
N PRO A 172 -19.67 26.17 -7.57
CA PRO A 172 -20.07 24.82 -7.22
C PRO A 172 -19.13 23.76 -7.79
N LEU A 173 -19.14 22.58 -7.18
CA LEU A 173 -18.32 21.45 -7.58
C LEU A 173 -19.02 20.58 -8.62
N SER A 174 -18.25 19.80 -9.38
CA SER A 174 -18.83 18.72 -10.16
C SER A 174 -19.48 17.69 -9.23
N SER A 175 -20.52 17.00 -9.69
CA SER A 175 -21.24 16.03 -8.86
C SER A 175 -20.29 14.92 -8.34
N ARG A 176 -19.34 14.49 -9.15
CA ARG A 176 -18.35 13.51 -8.77
C ARG A 176 -17.46 14.02 -7.62
N GLU A 177 -16.86 15.20 -7.80
CA GLU A 177 -15.99 15.84 -6.81
C GLU A 177 -16.70 16.08 -5.47
N ALA A 178 -17.97 16.55 -5.52
CA ALA A 178 -18.78 16.77 -4.34
C ALA A 178 -19.06 15.49 -3.55
N PHE A 179 -19.37 14.39 -4.24
CA PHE A 179 -19.62 13.10 -3.59
C PHE A 179 -18.33 12.45 -3.08
N ASP A 180 -17.21 12.65 -3.76
CA ASP A 180 -15.89 12.17 -3.31
C ASP A 180 -15.51 12.87 -1.99
N ILE A 181 -15.60 14.19 -1.94
CA ILE A 181 -15.30 14.96 -0.72
C ILE A 181 -16.26 14.57 0.42
N ALA A 182 -17.57 14.49 0.15
CA ALA A 182 -18.56 14.12 1.15
C ALA A 182 -18.32 12.69 1.69
N GLY A 183 -17.92 11.74 0.82
CA GLY A 183 -17.58 10.37 1.21
C GLY A 183 -16.39 10.29 2.16
N LEU A 184 -15.34 11.08 1.90
CA LEU A 184 -14.16 11.16 2.74
C LEU A 184 -14.47 11.85 4.09
N VAL A 185 -15.28 12.92 4.11
CA VAL A 185 -15.73 13.57 5.36
C VAL A 185 -16.59 12.61 6.16
N ALA A 186 -17.53 11.90 5.51
CA ALA A 186 -18.38 10.89 6.19
C ALA A 186 -17.55 9.74 6.79
N SER A 187 -16.45 9.34 6.13
CA SER A 187 -15.49 8.37 6.68
C SER A 187 -14.79 8.92 7.93
N GLY A 188 -14.40 10.20 7.94
CA GLY A 188 -13.87 10.87 9.13
C GLY A 188 -14.89 10.92 10.26
N LEU A 189 -16.13 11.29 9.97
CA LEU A 189 -17.24 11.28 10.93
C LEU A 189 -17.55 9.87 11.47
N ALA A 190 -17.40 8.83 10.66
CA ALA A 190 -17.55 7.45 11.12
C ALA A 190 -16.54 7.10 12.23
N ALA A 191 -15.29 7.54 12.12
CA ALA A 191 -14.27 7.33 13.15
C ALA A 191 -14.60 8.14 14.42
N VAL A 192 -15.08 9.37 14.29
CA VAL A 192 -15.53 10.22 15.41
C VAL A 192 -16.68 9.56 16.16
N HIS A 193 -17.71 9.11 15.43
CA HIS A 193 -18.90 8.48 16.01
C HIS A 193 -18.59 7.11 16.64
N ALA A 194 -17.62 6.36 16.07
CA ALA A 194 -17.18 5.09 16.65
C ALA A 194 -16.44 5.28 18.00
N ALA A 195 -15.83 6.45 18.21
CA ALA A 195 -15.23 6.84 19.50
C ALA A 195 -16.27 7.40 20.50
N GLY A 196 -17.55 7.40 20.16
CA GLY A 196 -18.60 7.94 21.00
C GLY A 196 -18.69 9.47 21.00
N LEU A 197 -18.01 10.13 20.06
CA LEU A 197 -17.98 11.59 19.95
C LEU A 197 -18.93 12.07 18.86
N VAL A 198 -19.33 13.32 18.96
CA VAL A 198 -20.10 14.05 17.93
C VAL A 198 -19.27 15.27 17.52
N HIS A 199 -19.13 15.52 16.23
CA HIS A 199 -18.34 16.66 15.75
C HIS A 199 -19.00 18.02 16.06
N GLY A 200 -20.30 18.13 15.79
CA GLY A 200 -21.16 19.24 16.18
C GLY A 200 -21.00 20.55 15.39
N ASP A 201 -19.95 20.69 14.55
CA ASP A 201 -19.70 21.89 13.73
C ASP A 201 -19.17 21.55 12.33
N VAL A 202 -19.87 20.65 11.65
CA VAL A 202 -19.52 20.28 10.27
C VAL A 202 -19.96 21.36 9.30
N LYS A 203 -18.99 22.05 8.70
CA LYS A 203 -19.19 23.15 7.74
C LYS A 203 -17.98 23.28 6.81
N PRO A 204 -18.08 23.98 5.69
CA PRO A 204 -16.99 24.12 4.71
C PRO A 204 -15.70 24.72 5.28
N GLU A 205 -15.78 25.57 6.29
CA GLU A 205 -14.63 26.16 6.98
C GLU A 205 -13.82 25.11 7.73
N ASN A 206 -14.47 24.04 8.22
CA ASN A 206 -13.88 22.97 9.00
C ASN A 206 -13.54 21.74 8.14
N ILE A 207 -13.65 21.85 6.81
CA ILE A 207 -13.24 20.81 5.85
C ILE A 207 -12.07 21.37 5.05
N PHE A 208 -10.91 20.74 5.16
CA PHE A 208 -9.67 21.18 4.53
C PHE A 208 -9.27 20.26 3.40
N LEU A 209 -9.03 20.83 2.24
CA LEU A 209 -8.58 20.16 1.03
C LEU A 209 -7.07 20.34 0.92
N THR A 210 -6.30 19.28 1.19
CA THR A 210 -4.84 19.37 1.13
C THR A 210 -4.35 19.38 -0.32
N ARG A 211 -3.16 19.95 -0.55
CA ARG A 211 -2.53 19.92 -1.88
C ARG A 211 -2.29 18.51 -2.40
N GLN A 212 -2.17 17.52 -1.51
CA GLN A 212 -2.02 16.10 -1.86
C GLN A 212 -3.37 15.42 -2.22
N GLY A 213 -4.47 16.17 -2.24
CA GLY A 213 -5.80 15.63 -2.53
C GLY A 213 -6.47 14.90 -1.36
N LEU A 214 -5.91 14.99 -0.14
CA LEU A 214 -6.56 14.46 1.05
C LEU A 214 -7.61 15.47 1.55
N VAL A 215 -8.70 14.95 2.10
CA VAL A 215 -9.71 15.74 2.77
C VAL A 215 -9.56 15.56 4.28
N LYS A 216 -9.46 16.66 5.03
CA LYS A 216 -9.31 16.65 6.48
C LYS A 216 -10.46 17.37 7.15
N LEU A 217 -11.11 16.72 8.09
CA LEU A 217 -12.10 17.34 8.98
C LEU A 217 -11.33 17.97 10.14
N LEU A 218 -11.47 19.28 10.27
CA LEU A 218 -10.82 20.11 11.29
C LEU A 218 -11.81 20.40 12.43
N ASP A 219 -11.29 20.89 13.54
CA ASP A 219 -12.03 21.58 14.61
C ASP A 219 -13.31 20.87 15.07
N PHE A 220 -13.17 19.86 15.89
CA PHE A 220 -14.28 19.33 16.67
C PHE A 220 -14.98 20.48 17.40
N GLY A 221 -16.29 20.45 17.50
CA GLY A 221 -17.11 21.52 18.14
C GLY A 221 -16.88 21.70 19.65
N ILE A 222 -15.63 21.54 20.07
CA ILE A 222 -15.14 21.69 21.45
C ILE A 222 -15.58 23.04 22.06
N ALA A 223 -15.74 24.06 21.23
CA ALA A 223 -16.18 25.39 21.65
C ALA A 223 -17.70 25.46 21.95
N THR A 224 -18.51 24.57 21.45
CA THR A 224 -19.96 24.54 21.67
C THR A 224 -20.28 24.11 23.10
N LEU A 225 -19.40 23.36 23.75
CA LEU A 225 -19.54 22.90 25.14
C LEU A 225 -19.02 23.93 26.15
N ALA A 226 -18.21 24.86 25.70
CA ALA A 226 -17.64 25.90 26.58
C ALA A 226 -18.65 26.95 27.08
N GLY A 227 -19.95 26.80 26.75
CA GLY A 227 -21.04 27.53 27.46
C GLY A 227 -20.99 29.05 27.41
N SER A 228 -20.46 29.66 26.36
CA SER A 228 -20.41 31.14 26.27
C SER A 228 -21.75 31.73 25.82
N PRO A 229 -22.52 32.37 26.68
CA PRO A 229 -23.85 32.91 26.38
C PRO A 229 -23.84 34.35 25.86
N ARG A 230 -22.73 34.84 25.29
CA ARG A 230 -22.61 36.28 25.00
C ARG A 230 -22.77 36.74 23.58
N GLU A 231 -22.70 35.85 22.58
CA GLU A 231 -23.12 36.23 21.24
C GLU A 231 -23.96 35.09 20.66
N GLY A 232 -25.12 35.40 20.09
CA GLY A 232 -25.95 34.42 19.40
C GLY A 232 -25.16 33.77 18.24
N PRO A 233 -25.55 32.55 17.77
CA PRO A 233 -24.81 31.84 16.74
C PRO A 233 -24.63 32.76 15.52
N THR A 234 -23.41 32.88 15.05
CA THR A 234 -23.08 33.69 13.87
C THR A 234 -23.85 33.16 12.66
N ARG A 235 -24.28 34.04 11.75
CA ARG A 235 -25.05 33.69 10.54
C ARG A 235 -24.43 32.52 9.77
N GLY A 236 -23.10 32.44 9.73
CA GLY A 236 -22.36 31.35 9.05
C GLY A 236 -22.61 29.98 9.67
N THR A 237 -22.55 29.84 10.98
CA THR A 237 -22.73 28.56 11.69
C THR A 237 -24.17 28.07 11.66
N VAL A 238 -25.15 28.98 11.69
CA VAL A 238 -26.59 28.65 11.66
C VAL A 238 -27.01 27.90 10.40
N LEU A 239 -26.40 28.19 9.27
CA LEU A 239 -26.73 27.58 7.96
C LEU A 239 -26.64 26.06 7.94
N TYR A 240 -25.74 25.45 8.74
CA TYR A 240 -25.49 24.01 8.80
C TYR A 240 -26.13 23.31 9.99
N MET A 241 -26.77 24.07 10.87
CA MET A 241 -27.39 23.58 12.09
C MET A 241 -28.54 22.59 11.79
N SER A 242 -28.60 21.53 12.55
CA SER A 242 -29.67 20.53 12.41
C SER A 242 -30.97 20.97 13.07
N PRO A 243 -32.16 20.47 12.62
CA PRO A 243 -33.44 20.84 13.19
C PRO A 243 -33.61 20.58 14.69
N GLU A 244 -33.00 19.53 15.22
CA GLU A 244 -32.99 19.22 16.65
C GLU A 244 -32.25 20.28 17.47
N LEU A 245 -31.13 20.79 16.96
CA LEU A 245 -30.39 21.86 17.64
C LEU A 245 -31.15 23.17 17.69
N THR A 246 -31.93 23.50 16.65
CA THR A 246 -32.80 24.68 16.68
C THR A 246 -33.88 24.57 17.78
N ARG A 247 -34.21 23.35 18.19
CA ARG A 247 -35.17 23.05 19.28
C ARG A 247 -34.47 22.84 20.62
N ARG A 248 -33.16 23.15 20.73
CA ARG A 248 -32.34 22.93 21.93
C ARG A 248 -32.30 21.46 22.40
N GLN A 249 -32.47 20.52 21.49
CA GLN A 249 -32.26 19.11 21.77
C GLN A 249 -30.76 18.77 21.64
N PRO A 250 -30.25 17.78 22.36
CA PRO A 250 -28.85 17.39 22.27
C PRO A 250 -28.49 16.87 20.86
N ALA A 251 -27.31 17.27 20.40
CA ALA A 251 -26.75 16.74 19.17
C ALA A 251 -26.39 15.25 19.32
N ASP A 252 -26.56 14.49 18.27
CA ASP A 252 -26.03 13.14 18.11
C ASP A 252 -25.35 12.94 16.74
N ALA A 253 -24.87 11.76 16.44
CA ALA A 253 -24.24 11.43 15.17
C ALA A 253 -25.08 11.80 13.92
N ARG A 254 -26.41 11.87 14.05
CA ARG A 254 -27.34 12.22 12.97
C ARG A 254 -27.39 13.73 12.73
N SER A 255 -26.96 14.53 13.71
CA SER A 255 -26.80 15.98 13.54
C SER A 255 -25.62 16.27 12.59
N ASP A 256 -24.51 15.55 12.74
CA ASP A 256 -23.37 15.64 11.81
C ASP A 256 -23.72 15.17 10.39
N VAL A 257 -24.56 14.13 10.29
CA VAL A 257 -25.08 13.64 9.00
C VAL A 257 -25.92 14.72 8.30
N TRP A 258 -26.77 15.43 9.04
CA TRP A 258 -27.51 16.57 8.49
C TRP A 258 -26.56 17.66 8.01
N SER A 259 -25.61 18.09 8.85
CA SER A 259 -24.68 19.18 8.52
C SER A 259 -23.84 18.83 7.27
N LEU A 260 -23.34 17.59 7.18
CA LEU A 260 -22.67 17.12 5.97
C LEU A 260 -23.61 17.05 4.76
N GLY A 261 -24.88 16.71 4.95
CA GLY A 261 -25.92 16.79 3.93
C GLY A 261 -26.12 18.19 3.37
N VAL A 262 -26.09 19.22 4.26
CA VAL A 262 -26.14 20.63 3.87
C VAL A 262 -24.89 21.04 3.09
N VAL A 263 -23.70 20.60 3.54
CA VAL A 263 -22.44 20.86 2.84
C VAL A 263 -22.46 20.22 1.43
N LEU A 264 -22.93 18.98 1.31
CA LEU A 264 -23.07 18.32 0.01
C LEU A 264 -24.05 19.03 -0.92
N TYR A 265 -25.17 19.52 -0.37
CA TYR A 265 -26.11 20.35 -1.13
C TYR A 265 -25.42 21.62 -1.63
N GLU A 266 -24.70 22.34 -0.77
CA GLU A 266 -23.97 23.55 -1.14
C GLU A 266 -22.88 23.31 -2.17
N MET A 267 -22.10 22.22 -2.03
CA MET A 267 -21.11 21.83 -3.04
C MET A 267 -21.72 21.69 -4.45
N LEU A 268 -22.95 21.19 -4.55
CA LEU A 268 -23.64 20.96 -5.81
C LEU A 268 -24.42 22.17 -6.32
N ALA A 269 -25.04 22.94 -5.44
CA ALA A 269 -25.93 24.03 -5.77
C ALA A 269 -25.25 25.41 -5.79
N GLY A 270 -24.13 25.55 -5.08
CA GLY A 270 -23.46 26.84 -4.86
C GLY A 270 -24.11 27.69 -3.75
N GLU A 271 -25.18 27.21 -3.14
CA GLU A 271 -25.90 27.85 -2.03
C GLU A 271 -26.43 26.81 -1.03
N THR A 272 -26.72 27.23 0.19
CA THR A 272 -27.27 26.32 1.21
C THR A 272 -28.81 26.18 1.04
N PRO A 273 -29.39 25.06 1.51
CA PRO A 273 -30.85 24.82 1.36
C PRO A 273 -31.71 25.78 2.17
N ASN A 274 -31.20 26.39 3.22
CA ASN A 274 -31.91 27.29 4.12
C ASN A 274 -31.23 28.67 4.07
N THR A 275 -31.66 29.56 3.21
CA THR A 275 -31.18 30.94 3.07
C THR A 275 -32.09 31.91 3.82
N GLY A 276 -31.58 33.06 4.23
CA GLY A 276 -32.34 34.11 4.89
C GLY A 276 -31.46 35.32 5.18
N ASP A 277 -32.05 36.50 5.38
CA ASP A 277 -31.31 37.73 5.64
C ASP A 277 -30.88 37.83 7.11
N THR A 278 -31.58 37.14 8.01
CA THR A 278 -31.27 37.06 9.43
C THR A 278 -31.10 35.64 9.94
N ALA A 279 -30.33 35.44 11.00
CA ALA A 279 -30.20 34.17 11.68
C ALA A 279 -31.54 33.59 12.14
N ALA A 280 -32.47 34.43 12.58
CA ALA A 280 -33.79 34.02 13.01
C ALA A 280 -34.65 33.45 11.86
N GLU A 281 -34.58 34.03 10.66
CA GLU A 281 -35.23 33.48 9.47
C GLU A 281 -34.67 32.13 9.06
N ILE A 282 -33.33 31.99 9.10
CA ILE A 282 -32.66 30.74 8.79
C ILE A 282 -33.10 29.66 9.78
N LEU A 283 -33.04 29.94 11.09
CA LEU A 283 -33.50 29.03 12.14
C LEU A 283 -34.97 28.63 11.96
N GLY A 284 -35.84 29.61 11.62
CA GLY A 284 -37.24 29.33 11.32
C GLY A 284 -37.44 28.35 10.15
N ARG A 285 -36.67 28.50 9.05
CA ARG A 285 -36.69 27.57 7.90
C ARG A 285 -36.12 26.19 8.24
N ILE A 286 -35.11 26.14 9.08
CA ILE A 286 -34.54 24.85 9.54
C ILE A 286 -35.56 24.12 10.43
N ALA A 287 -36.26 24.82 11.31
CA ALA A 287 -37.27 24.29 12.22
C ALA A 287 -38.59 23.87 11.54
N ASP A 288 -38.87 24.42 10.36
CA ASP A 288 -40.06 24.06 9.54
C ASP A 288 -40.02 22.56 9.22
N PRO A 289 -41.07 21.78 9.50
CA PRO A 289 -41.13 20.36 9.21
C PRO A 289 -41.21 20.01 7.74
N SER A 290 -41.41 20.97 6.84
CA SER A 290 -41.49 20.74 5.40
C SER A 290 -40.18 20.19 4.86
N PRO A 291 -40.21 19.19 3.96
CA PRO A 291 -39.00 18.62 3.33
C PRO A 291 -38.16 19.67 2.64
N VAL A 292 -36.83 19.50 2.71
CA VAL A 292 -35.88 20.36 2.02
C VAL A 292 -36.09 20.30 0.52
N LYS A 293 -36.27 21.44 -0.14
CA LYS A 293 -36.47 21.52 -1.60
C LYS A 293 -35.14 21.38 -2.31
N LEU A 294 -34.98 20.33 -3.10
CA LEU A 294 -33.81 20.13 -3.92
C LEU A 294 -33.92 20.93 -5.23
N PRO A 295 -32.91 21.74 -5.61
CA PRO A 295 -32.94 22.57 -6.82
C PRO A 295 -32.81 21.74 -8.08
N PRO A 296 -33.12 22.29 -9.26
CA PRO A 296 -33.04 21.56 -10.54
C PRO A 296 -31.68 20.97 -10.85
N VAL A 297 -30.58 21.59 -10.40
CA VAL A 297 -29.22 21.10 -10.60
C VAL A 297 -29.00 19.78 -9.88
N ILE A 298 -29.47 19.62 -8.63
CA ILE A 298 -29.40 18.37 -7.86
C ILE A 298 -30.36 17.34 -8.48
N ARG A 299 -31.54 17.73 -8.94
CA ARG A 299 -32.50 16.81 -9.58
C ARG A 299 -32.02 16.23 -10.92
N LYS A 300 -30.98 16.78 -11.53
CA LYS A 300 -30.39 16.27 -12.77
C LYS A 300 -29.34 15.17 -12.57
N ILE A 301 -28.86 14.95 -11.34
CA ILE A 301 -27.94 13.87 -11.06
C ILE A 301 -28.69 12.51 -10.90
N PRO A 302 -28.02 11.35 -10.89
CA PRO A 302 -28.66 10.06 -10.76
C PRO A 302 -29.66 9.99 -9.58
N SER A 303 -30.79 9.33 -9.76
CA SER A 303 -31.87 9.28 -8.76
C SER A 303 -31.40 8.73 -7.40
N ALA A 304 -30.46 7.76 -7.39
CA ALA A 304 -29.87 7.25 -6.17
C ALA A 304 -29.06 8.33 -5.43
N ALA A 305 -28.36 9.22 -6.15
CA ALA A 305 -27.65 10.36 -5.57
C ALA A 305 -28.63 11.37 -4.95
N VAL A 306 -29.72 11.67 -5.67
CA VAL A 306 -30.81 12.54 -5.19
C VAL A 306 -31.40 11.95 -3.90
N ALA A 307 -31.70 10.66 -3.87
CA ALA A 307 -32.25 9.99 -2.70
C ALA A 307 -31.29 10.02 -1.50
N THR A 308 -29.98 9.88 -1.74
CA THR A 308 -28.95 9.94 -0.69
C THR A 308 -28.89 11.32 -0.05
N ILE A 309 -28.95 12.39 -0.82
CA ILE A 309 -29.00 13.77 -0.30
C ILE A 309 -30.30 14.01 0.44
N ALA A 310 -31.45 13.62 -0.12
CA ALA A 310 -32.76 13.79 0.47
C ALA A 310 -32.84 13.09 1.84
N ARG A 311 -32.33 11.88 1.96
CA ARG A 311 -32.31 11.12 3.23
C ARG A 311 -31.40 11.79 4.28
N ALA A 312 -30.26 12.33 3.92
CA ALA A 312 -29.40 13.07 4.84
C ALA A 312 -30.09 14.34 5.36
N LEU A 313 -30.91 14.98 4.52
CA LEU A 313 -31.64 16.21 4.82
C LEU A 313 -33.08 15.97 5.32
N GLU A 314 -33.40 14.79 5.79
CA GLU A 314 -34.68 14.52 6.47
C GLU A 314 -34.79 15.33 7.78
N LYS A 315 -35.96 15.97 7.98
CA LYS A 315 -36.19 16.80 9.19
C LYS A 315 -36.28 15.95 10.47
N ASP A 316 -36.72 14.70 10.32
CA ASP A 316 -36.79 13.72 11.40
C ASP A 316 -35.46 12.99 11.49
N PRO A 317 -34.69 13.10 12.60
CA PRO A 317 -33.41 12.41 12.74
C PRO A 317 -33.50 10.89 12.58
N GLN A 318 -34.62 10.27 12.92
CA GLN A 318 -34.81 8.82 12.82
C GLN A 318 -34.87 8.31 11.37
N LYS A 319 -35.13 9.20 10.41
CA LYS A 319 -35.18 8.86 8.98
C LYS A 319 -33.88 9.08 8.27
N ARG A 320 -32.90 9.75 8.91
CA ARG A 320 -31.57 9.98 8.38
C ARG A 320 -30.72 8.69 8.40
N TYR A 321 -29.48 8.81 7.97
CA TYR A 321 -28.45 7.80 8.28
C TYR A 321 -28.10 7.88 9.76
N ALA A 322 -27.90 6.72 10.37
CA ALA A 322 -27.70 6.64 11.84
C ALA A 322 -26.36 7.24 12.28
N ASN A 323 -25.36 7.24 11.42
CA ASN A 323 -24.02 7.75 11.71
C ASN A 323 -23.22 7.97 10.42
N GLY A 324 -21.96 8.41 10.56
CA GLY A 324 -21.03 8.64 9.46
C GLY A 324 -20.73 7.37 8.64
N SER A 325 -20.74 6.20 9.25
CA SER A 325 -20.45 4.94 8.53
C SER A 325 -21.57 4.62 7.53
N GLU A 326 -22.84 4.61 7.97
CA GLU A 326 -23.97 4.36 7.08
C GLU A 326 -24.07 5.39 5.96
N PHE A 327 -23.73 6.65 6.27
CA PHE A 327 -23.75 7.72 5.27
C PHE A 327 -22.60 7.56 4.27
N SER A 328 -21.37 7.24 4.73
CA SER A 328 -20.20 6.97 3.89
C SER A 328 -20.46 5.83 2.91
N GLU A 329 -21.04 4.73 3.38
CA GLU A 329 -21.42 3.61 2.52
C GLU A 329 -22.45 4.00 1.44
N ALA A 330 -23.41 4.86 1.79
CA ALA A 330 -24.39 5.35 0.83
C ALA A 330 -23.75 6.25 -0.24
N LEU A 331 -22.82 7.11 0.16
CA LEU A 331 -22.09 7.99 -0.75
C LEU A 331 -21.18 7.20 -1.70
N HIS A 332 -20.48 6.19 -1.19
CA HIS A 332 -19.63 5.32 -2.01
C HIS A 332 -20.44 4.51 -3.03
N ARG A 333 -21.61 4.00 -2.66
CA ARG A 333 -22.50 3.32 -3.62
C ARG A 333 -22.94 4.22 -4.76
N VAL A 334 -23.17 5.49 -4.50
CA VAL A 334 -23.53 6.48 -5.51
C VAL A 334 -22.35 6.85 -6.39
N HIS A 335 -21.15 6.97 -5.83
CA HIS A 335 -19.92 7.27 -6.60
C HIS A 335 -19.73 6.28 -7.77
N GLY A 336 -20.00 5.00 -7.58
CA GLY A 336 -19.94 3.97 -8.63
C GLY A 336 -20.83 4.25 -9.86
N LEU A 337 -21.83 5.12 -9.75
CA LEU A 337 -22.71 5.45 -10.86
C LEU A 337 -22.09 6.42 -11.88
N TRP A 338 -21.12 7.26 -11.46
CA TRP A 338 -20.43 8.19 -12.37
C TRP A 338 -19.23 7.58 -13.10
N SER A 339 -18.85 6.36 -12.75
CA SER A 339 -17.76 5.64 -13.41
C SER A 339 -18.19 4.99 -14.74
N ARG A 340 -19.44 5.19 -15.20
CA ARG A 340 -19.96 4.64 -16.44
C ARG A 340 -19.98 5.69 -17.54
N PRO A 341 -19.33 5.50 -18.71
CA PRO A 341 -19.42 6.44 -19.84
C PRO A 341 -20.84 6.44 -20.43
N GLY A 342 -21.45 7.62 -20.46
CA GLY A 342 -22.79 7.81 -20.98
C GLY A 342 -22.85 7.72 -22.50
N ASN A 343 -23.57 6.75 -23.06
CA ASN A 343 -23.91 6.69 -24.48
C ASN A 343 -25.31 7.28 -24.74
N LEU A 344 -25.32 8.40 -25.43
CA LEU A 344 -26.51 9.14 -25.90
C LEU A 344 -27.08 8.51 -27.18
N ARG A 345 -27.77 7.37 -27.07
CA ARG A 345 -28.61 6.80 -28.20
C ARG A 345 -29.80 5.95 -27.72
N VAL A 346 -30.31 6.20 -26.52
CA VAL A 346 -31.30 5.32 -25.85
C VAL A 346 -32.75 5.75 -26.05
N GLY A 347 -33.02 6.90 -26.70
CA GLY A 347 -34.40 7.43 -26.82
C GLY A 347 -35.36 6.59 -27.68
N ILE A 348 -34.88 5.72 -28.56
CA ILE A 348 -35.71 4.93 -29.47
C ILE A 348 -35.85 3.46 -29.01
N ALA A 349 -34.92 3.00 -28.18
CA ALA A 349 -34.94 1.62 -27.66
C ALA A 349 -35.95 1.41 -26.51
N VAL A 350 -36.38 2.45 -25.81
CA VAL A 350 -37.21 2.33 -24.61
C VAL A 350 -38.62 1.78 -24.94
N ALA A 351 -39.22 2.09 -26.07
CA ALA A 351 -40.52 1.55 -26.46
C ALA A 351 -40.47 0.05 -26.88
N ALA A 352 -39.36 -0.38 -27.46
CA ALA A 352 -39.12 -1.81 -27.77
C ALA A 352 -38.74 -2.63 -26.50
N VAL A 353 -38.08 -1.98 -25.56
CA VAL A 353 -37.64 -2.61 -24.29
C VAL A 353 -38.83 -2.90 -23.39
N ILE A 354 -39.89 -2.11 -23.36
CA ILE A 354 -41.07 -2.39 -22.53
C ILE A 354 -41.77 -3.68 -22.97
N ALA A 355 -41.80 -4.00 -24.26
CA ALA A 355 -42.35 -5.27 -24.77
C ALA A 355 -41.41 -6.45 -24.48
N ILE A 356 -40.08 -6.22 -24.51
CA ILE A 356 -39.07 -7.22 -24.21
C ILE A 356 -38.94 -7.46 -22.69
N VAL A 357 -39.14 -6.44 -21.86
CA VAL A 357 -39.10 -6.56 -20.39
C VAL A 357 -40.19 -7.45 -19.86
N ALA A 358 -41.40 -7.43 -20.46
CA ALA A 358 -42.48 -8.35 -20.06
C ALA A 358 -42.15 -9.84 -20.33
N VAL A 359 -41.41 -10.10 -21.39
CA VAL A 359 -40.91 -11.46 -21.74
C VAL A 359 -39.65 -11.81 -20.95
N SER A 360 -38.80 -10.80 -20.66
CA SER A 360 -37.55 -11.02 -19.94
C SER A 360 -37.72 -11.22 -18.45
N ILE A 361 -38.79 -10.70 -17.85
CA ILE A 361 -39.12 -10.96 -16.42
C ILE A 361 -39.46 -12.46 -16.20
N ALA A 362 -40.01 -13.13 -17.21
CA ALA A 362 -40.23 -14.56 -17.17
C ALA A 362 -38.96 -15.41 -17.31
N LEU A 363 -37.87 -14.85 -17.86
CA LEU A 363 -36.58 -15.51 -18.05
C LEU A 363 -35.49 -15.01 -17.07
N TRP A 364 -35.80 -14.04 -16.20
CA TRP A 364 -34.81 -13.29 -15.41
C TRP A 364 -34.59 -13.84 -13.99
N ASN A 365 -35.06 -15.04 -13.70
CA ASN A 365 -34.80 -15.66 -12.41
C ASN A 365 -33.41 -16.33 -12.30
N ASP A 366 -32.60 -16.33 -13.36
CA ASP A 366 -31.31 -17.02 -13.39
C ASP A 366 -30.10 -16.19 -13.91
N ALA A 367 -30.25 -14.88 -14.13
CA ALA A 367 -29.15 -14.09 -14.65
C ALA A 367 -28.72 -12.96 -13.69
N TRP A 368 -27.76 -13.23 -12.87
CA TRP A 368 -26.93 -12.21 -12.21
C TRP A 368 -26.17 -11.43 -13.30
N VAL A 369 -26.39 -10.12 -13.41
CA VAL A 369 -25.59 -9.27 -14.28
C VAL A 369 -24.26 -9.01 -13.57
N ASP A 370 -23.25 -9.77 -13.98
CA ASP A 370 -21.85 -9.50 -13.62
C ASP A 370 -21.47 -8.09 -14.07
N THR A 371 -20.94 -7.28 -13.16
CA THR A 371 -20.08 -6.17 -13.54
C THR A 371 -18.96 -6.76 -14.40
N PRO A 372 -18.55 -6.14 -15.53
CA PRO A 372 -17.46 -6.68 -16.31
C PRO A 372 -16.21 -6.72 -15.43
N GLU A 373 -15.91 -7.91 -14.92
CA GLU A 373 -14.67 -8.14 -14.17
C GLU A 373 -13.50 -7.75 -15.07
N MET A 374 -12.50 -7.10 -14.47
CA MET A 374 -11.26 -6.83 -15.17
C MET A 374 -10.72 -8.13 -15.74
N PRO A 375 -10.36 -8.18 -17.04
CA PRO A 375 -9.88 -9.40 -17.67
C PRO A 375 -8.75 -10.04 -16.84
N GLN A 376 -8.84 -11.32 -16.60
CA GLN A 376 -7.84 -12.09 -15.88
C GLN A 376 -6.92 -12.77 -16.88
N LEU A 377 -5.64 -12.57 -16.75
CA LEU A 377 -4.62 -13.13 -17.64
C LEU A 377 -3.80 -14.15 -16.88
N THR A 378 -3.72 -15.37 -17.39
CA THR A 378 -2.77 -16.38 -16.93
C THR A 378 -1.72 -16.58 -18.01
N VAL A 379 -0.46 -16.45 -17.63
CA VAL A 379 0.67 -16.73 -18.50
C VAL A 379 1.00 -18.20 -18.41
N LEU A 380 0.99 -18.89 -19.54
CA LEU A 380 1.37 -20.29 -19.61
C LEU A 380 2.90 -20.41 -19.68
N PRO A 381 3.48 -21.47 -19.11
CA PRO A 381 4.88 -21.79 -19.34
C PRO A 381 5.19 -21.84 -20.83
N VAL A 382 6.31 -21.24 -21.23
CA VAL A 382 6.69 -21.25 -22.65
C VAL A 382 6.96 -22.67 -23.10
N ALA A 383 6.23 -23.12 -24.12
CA ALA A 383 6.45 -24.38 -24.76
C ALA A 383 7.46 -24.22 -25.94
N GLY A 384 8.35 -25.15 -26.10
CA GLY A 384 9.29 -25.06 -27.23
C GLY A 384 10.10 -26.32 -27.49
N ASP A 385 10.83 -26.31 -28.61
CA ASP A 385 11.80 -27.34 -28.94
C ASP A 385 12.96 -27.29 -27.94
N SER A 386 13.15 -28.39 -27.21
CA SER A 386 14.24 -28.52 -26.22
C SER A 386 15.64 -28.34 -26.79
N SER A 387 15.78 -28.27 -28.12
CA SER A 387 17.06 -28.07 -28.83
C SER A 387 17.50 -26.58 -28.85
N ASP A 388 16.61 -25.60 -28.62
CA ASP A 388 16.95 -24.18 -28.52
C ASP A 388 16.57 -23.61 -27.14
N HIS A 389 17.35 -24.07 -26.18
CA HIS A 389 17.17 -23.70 -24.78
C HIS A 389 17.26 -22.19 -24.54
N GLU A 390 18.11 -21.51 -25.30
CA GLU A 390 18.33 -20.08 -25.14
C GLU A 390 17.16 -19.23 -25.67
N ALA A 391 16.60 -19.62 -26.83
CA ALA A 391 15.40 -18.97 -27.35
C ALA A 391 14.20 -19.17 -26.41
N THR A 392 14.05 -20.36 -25.85
CA THR A 392 13.00 -20.67 -24.87
C THR A 392 13.14 -19.83 -23.60
N LEU A 393 14.35 -19.64 -23.10
CA LEU A 393 14.66 -18.80 -21.94
C LEU A 393 14.27 -17.33 -22.19
N LEU A 394 14.66 -16.78 -23.33
CA LEU A 394 14.35 -15.40 -23.69
C LEU A 394 12.84 -15.19 -23.90
N ALA A 395 12.17 -16.14 -24.56
CA ALA A 395 10.73 -16.08 -24.75
C ALA A 395 9.98 -16.13 -23.42
N SER A 396 10.46 -16.90 -22.44
CA SER A 396 9.88 -16.93 -21.11
C SER A 396 10.07 -15.60 -20.37
N ALA A 397 11.27 -15.03 -20.41
CA ALA A 397 11.52 -13.74 -19.80
C ALA A 397 10.71 -12.61 -20.48
N LEU A 398 10.54 -12.70 -21.80
CA LEU A 398 9.68 -11.79 -22.56
C LEU A 398 8.20 -11.94 -22.18
N SER A 399 7.73 -13.16 -21.95
CA SER A 399 6.38 -13.47 -21.52
C SER A 399 6.05 -12.83 -20.17
N ASP A 400 6.98 -12.94 -19.19
CA ASP A 400 6.86 -12.31 -17.88
C ASP A 400 6.83 -10.78 -17.99
N GLU A 401 7.66 -10.20 -18.84
CA GLU A 401 7.72 -8.75 -19.09
C GLU A 401 6.44 -8.23 -19.77
N ILE A 402 5.89 -8.96 -20.74
CA ILE A 402 4.62 -8.62 -21.40
C ILE A 402 3.49 -8.60 -20.37
N ALA A 403 3.40 -9.63 -19.54
CA ALA A 403 2.39 -9.72 -18.49
C ALA A 403 2.48 -8.56 -17.51
N ALA A 404 3.68 -8.24 -17.03
CA ALA A 404 3.93 -7.12 -16.13
C ALA A 404 3.49 -5.78 -16.74
N ARG A 405 3.74 -5.56 -18.03
CA ARG A 405 3.33 -4.32 -18.73
C ARG A 405 1.82 -4.21 -18.92
N VAL A 406 1.15 -5.30 -19.27
CA VAL A 406 -0.32 -5.32 -19.41
C VAL A 406 -0.99 -5.00 -18.08
N VAL A 407 -0.46 -5.55 -16.97
CA VAL A 407 -0.92 -5.22 -15.61
C VAL A 407 -0.64 -3.77 -15.26
N GLY A 408 0.58 -3.29 -15.48
CA GLY A 408 0.97 -1.92 -15.15
C GLY A 408 0.15 -0.85 -15.86
N LEU A 409 -0.48 -1.17 -17.00
CA LEU A 409 -1.46 -0.31 -17.67
C LEU A 409 -2.87 -0.38 -17.04
N GLY A 410 -3.08 -1.23 -16.03
CA GLY A 410 -4.38 -1.40 -15.37
C GLY A 410 -5.47 -1.99 -16.28
N ARG A 411 -5.08 -2.77 -17.27
CA ARG A 411 -5.98 -3.29 -18.32
C ARG A 411 -6.34 -4.76 -18.14
N ALA A 412 -5.57 -5.49 -17.35
CA ALA A 412 -5.83 -6.87 -16.97
C ALA A 412 -5.21 -7.17 -15.60
N ARG A 413 -5.65 -8.25 -14.98
CA ARG A 413 -5.08 -8.79 -13.74
C ARG A 413 -4.38 -10.12 -14.06
N VAL A 414 -3.09 -10.26 -13.73
CA VAL A 414 -2.43 -11.56 -13.83
C VAL A 414 -2.86 -12.43 -12.65
N VAL A 415 -3.23 -13.66 -12.95
CA VAL A 415 -3.61 -14.67 -11.95
C VAL A 415 -2.73 -15.91 -12.11
N PRO A 416 -2.35 -16.56 -11.01
CA PRO A 416 -1.51 -17.76 -11.06
C PRO A 416 -2.17 -18.87 -11.87
N LEU A 417 -1.36 -19.65 -12.58
CA LEU A 417 -1.80 -20.85 -13.28
C LEU A 417 -2.34 -21.85 -12.24
N ARG A 418 -3.62 -22.17 -12.33
CA ARG A 418 -4.24 -23.21 -11.50
C ARG A 418 -4.60 -24.40 -12.37
N ARG A 419 -4.23 -25.61 -11.92
CA ARG A 419 -4.60 -26.85 -12.53
C ARG A 419 -5.51 -27.63 -11.60
N ASP A 420 -6.47 -28.35 -12.15
CA ASP A 420 -7.31 -29.26 -11.39
C ASP A 420 -6.57 -30.56 -11.02
N SER A 421 -7.25 -31.50 -10.35
CA SER A 421 -6.68 -32.80 -9.97
C SER A 421 -6.31 -33.68 -11.16
N ALA A 422 -6.81 -33.39 -12.35
CA ALA A 422 -6.48 -34.08 -13.61
C ALA A 422 -5.36 -33.34 -14.40
N GLY A 423 -4.87 -32.19 -13.90
CA GLY A 423 -3.79 -31.43 -14.52
C GLY A 423 -4.25 -30.40 -15.57
N TYR A 424 -5.56 -30.26 -15.79
CA TYR A 424 -6.10 -29.26 -16.72
C TYR A 424 -6.11 -27.86 -16.07
N VAL A 425 -5.93 -26.82 -16.91
CA VAL A 425 -6.08 -25.44 -16.44
C VAL A 425 -7.52 -25.21 -16.00
N VAL A 426 -7.68 -24.67 -14.78
CA VAL A 426 -9.01 -24.35 -14.25
C VAL A 426 -9.62 -23.22 -15.06
N SER A 427 -10.62 -23.57 -15.87
CA SER A 427 -11.32 -22.65 -16.76
C SER A 427 -12.38 -21.84 -16.02
N ARG A 428 -12.52 -20.55 -16.35
CA ARG A 428 -13.57 -19.67 -15.85
C ARG A 428 -13.83 -18.49 -16.81
N PRO A 429 -15.04 -17.90 -16.80
CA PRO A 429 -15.34 -16.72 -17.59
C PRO A 429 -14.39 -15.56 -17.27
N GLY A 430 -13.99 -14.79 -18.27
CA GLY A 430 -13.09 -13.64 -18.09
C GLY A 430 -11.61 -13.98 -17.82
N LEU A 431 -11.25 -15.27 -17.84
CA LEU A 431 -9.87 -15.73 -17.79
C LEU A 431 -9.33 -15.96 -19.20
N TYR A 432 -8.21 -15.34 -19.47
CA TYR A 432 -7.48 -15.46 -20.75
C TYR A 432 -6.11 -16.10 -20.51
N LEU A 433 -5.71 -16.95 -21.44
CA LEU A 433 -4.44 -17.65 -21.41
C LEU A 433 -3.50 -17.05 -22.45
N LEU A 434 -2.40 -16.48 -22.01
CA LEU A 434 -1.32 -16.04 -22.88
C LEU A 434 -0.32 -17.17 -23.00
N SER A 435 -0.12 -17.68 -24.21
CA SER A 435 0.87 -18.70 -24.50
C SER A 435 1.93 -18.16 -25.46
N LEU A 436 3.17 -18.56 -25.22
CA LEU A 436 4.30 -18.35 -26.12
C LEU A 436 4.87 -19.72 -26.45
N VAL A 437 5.04 -19.99 -27.72
CA VAL A 437 5.58 -21.28 -28.21
C VAL A 437 6.73 -21.01 -29.16
N ILE A 438 7.90 -21.54 -28.84
CA ILE A 438 9.04 -21.56 -29.77
C ILE A 438 8.99 -22.81 -30.61
N GLN A 439 8.94 -22.64 -31.90
CA GLN A 439 8.99 -23.74 -32.88
C GLN A 439 10.21 -23.56 -33.78
N ARG A 440 10.73 -24.66 -34.31
CA ARG A 440 11.81 -24.63 -35.29
C ARG A 440 11.24 -24.73 -36.70
N ASP A 441 11.45 -23.68 -37.47
CA ASP A 441 11.20 -23.65 -38.91
C ASP A 441 12.51 -23.93 -39.64
N PRO A 442 12.52 -24.43 -40.89
CA PRO A 442 13.73 -24.59 -41.68
C PRO A 442 14.61 -23.33 -41.81
N ILE A 443 14.04 -22.18 -41.60
CA ILE A 443 14.73 -20.87 -41.73
C ILE A 443 15.31 -20.40 -40.37
N GLY A 444 14.80 -20.92 -39.25
CA GLY A 444 15.24 -20.53 -37.90
C GLY A 444 14.14 -20.70 -36.85
N PRO A 445 14.37 -20.24 -35.60
CA PRO A 445 13.34 -20.27 -34.56
C PRO A 445 12.21 -19.31 -34.87
N VAL A 446 10.98 -19.76 -34.65
CA VAL A 446 9.74 -18.98 -34.84
C VAL A 446 9.01 -18.93 -33.52
N LEU A 447 8.64 -17.71 -33.08
CA LEU A 447 7.78 -17.49 -31.94
C LEU A 447 6.34 -17.38 -32.38
N GLU A 448 5.50 -18.19 -31.80
CA GLU A 448 4.05 -18.10 -31.90
C GLU A 448 3.52 -17.62 -30.54
N VAL A 449 2.78 -16.53 -30.56
CA VAL A 449 2.12 -15.97 -29.38
C VAL A 449 0.63 -16.07 -29.59
N SER A 450 -0.10 -16.61 -28.63
CA SER A 450 -1.55 -16.61 -28.69
C SER A 450 -2.20 -16.17 -27.39
N LEU A 451 -3.36 -15.54 -27.51
CA LEU A 451 -4.26 -15.21 -26.42
C LEU A 451 -5.55 -15.98 -26.62
N GLU A 452 -5.88 -16.86 -25.69
CA GLU A 452 -7.06 -17.72 -25.74
C GLU A 452 -8.01 -17.42 -24.58
N GLU A 453 -9.30 -17.49 -24.81
CA GLU A 453 -10.30 -17.45 -23.75
C GLU A 453 -10.44 -18.83 -23.11
N SER A 454 -10.22 -18.95 -21.79
CA SER A 454 -10.04 -20.24 -21.12
C SER A 454 -11.30 -21.12 -21.09
N ASN A 455 -12.50 -20.52 -21.15
CA ASN A 455 -13.78 -21.25 -21.07
C ASN A 455 -14.26 -21.76 -22.43
N SER A 456 -13.83 -21.16 -23.52
CA SER A 456 -14.26 -21.51 -24.87
C SER A 456 -13.14 -22.09 -25.72
N SER A 457 -11.91 -22.05 -25.25
CA SER A 457 -10.66 -22.33 -25.99
C SER A 457 -10.60 -21.56 -27.32
N ARG A 458 -11.27 -20.40 -27.38
CA ARG A 458 -11.29 -19.56 -28.56
C ARG A 458 -10.04 -18.70 -28.58
N THR A 459 -9.26 -18.80 -29.63
CA THR A 459 -8.14 -17.90 -29.90
C THR A 459 -8.70 -16.51 -30.21
N MET A 460 -8.42 -15.57 -29.33
CA MET A 460 -8.83 -14.16 -29.43
C MET A 460 -7.87 -13.38 -30.32
N TRP A 461 -6.61 -13.75 -30.27
CA TRP A 461 -5.53 -13.13 -31.05
C TRP A 461 -4.34 -14.09 -31.12
N SER A 462 -3.65 -14.05 -32.24
CA SER A 462 -2.36 -14.74 -32.37
C SER A 462 -1.44 -13.96 -33.29
N ASP A 463 -0.14 -14.11 -33.04
CA ASP A 463 0.93 -13.58 -33.89
C ASP A 463 2.01 -14.64 -34.04
N ARG A 464 2.52 -14.80 -35.27
CA ARG A 464 3.58 -15.76 -35.59
C ARG A 464 4.65 -15.08 -36.42
N ARG A 465 5.85 -15.01 -35.88
CA ARG A 465 6.99 -14.40 -36.59
C ARG A 465 8.30 -15.07 -36.26
N GLY A 466 9.33 -14.87 -37.12
CA GLY A 466 10.68 -15.30 -36.82
C GLY A 466 11.17 -14.75 -35.49
N PHE A 467 11.83 -15.58 -34.70
CA PHE A 467 12.38 -15.16 -33.41
C PHE A 467 13.80 -14.60 -33.61
N ASP A 468 13.91 -13.32 -33.96
CA ASP A 468 15.19 -12.61 -34.02
C ASP A 468 15.42 -11.84 -32.71
N ARG A 469 16.56 -12.09 -32.05
CA ARG A 469 17.00 -11.39 -30.85
C ARG A 469 17.11 -9.88 -31.04
N LYS A 470 17.39 -9.43 -32.26
CA LYS A 470 17.46 -8.00 -32.60
C LYS A 470 16.10 -7.30 -32.57
N GLU A 471 15.02 -8.06 -32.73
CA GLU A 471 13.65 -7.56 -32.81
C GLU A 471 12.84 -7.77 -31.51
N LEU A 472 13.48 -8.26 -30.42
CA LEU A 472 12.81 -8.54 -29.15
C LEU A 472 12.05 -7.35 -28.59
N ARG A 473 12.57 -6.15 -28.79
CA ARG A 473 11.94 -4.90 -28.38
C ARG A 473 10.62 -4.65 -29.12
N GLU A 474 10.67 -4.71 -30.44
CA GLU A 474 9.51 -4.52 -31.32
C GLU A 474 8.49 -5.62 -31.06
N LEU A 475 8.94 -6.85 -30.94
CA LEU A 475 8.13 -8.00 -30.59
C LEU A 475 7.39 -7.78 -29.25
N GLY A 476 8.09 -7.42 -28.18
CA GLY A 476 7.50 -7.17 -26.86
C GLY A 476 6.45 -6.07 -26.92
N ARG A 477 6.74 -4.94 -27.57
CA ARG A 477 5.80 -3.83 -27.76
C ARG A 477 4.55 -4.25 -28.53
N ASP A 478 4.74 -4.94 -29.65
CA ASP A 478 3.64 -5.32 -30.56
C ASP A 478 2.73 -6.35 -29.90
N VAL A 479 3.30 -7.30 -29.12
CA VAL A 479 2.53 -8.28 -28.37
C VAL A 479 1.71 -7.60 -27.27
N VAL A 480 2.27 -6.65 -26.50
CA VAL A 480 1.50 -5.90 -25.49
C VAL A 480 0.30 -5.18 -26.14
N ILE A 481 0.51 -4.54 -27.28
CA ILE A 481 -0.55 -3.85 -28.01
C ILE A 481 -1.58 -4.86 -28.54
N GLY A 482 -1.15 -5.97 -29.10
CA GLY A 482 -2.03 -7.03 -29.62
C GLY A 482 -2.90 -7.66 -28.53
N VAL A 483 -2.33 -7.98 -27.39
CA VAL A 483 -3.06 -8.50 -26.22
C VAL A 483 -4.10 -7.51 -25.74
N LEU A 484 -3.76 -6.23 -25.59
CA LEU A 484 -4.71 -5.19 -25.18
C LEU A 484 -5.86 -5.02 -26.16
N HIS A 485 -5.58 -5.03 -27.45
CA HIS A 485 -6.60 -4.99 -28.50
C HIS A 485 -7.53 -6.20 -28.43
N ALA A 486 -6.99 -7.39 -28.26
CA ALA A 486 -7.76 -8.64 -28.16
C ALA A 486 -8.67 -8.67 -26.91
N LEU A 487 -8.23 -8.05 -25.83
CA LEU A 487 -9.03 -7.86 -24.61
C LEU A 487 -10.09 -6.75 -24.76
N GLY A 488 -10.28 -6.18 -25.97
CA GLY A 488 -11.21 -5.07 -26.21
C GLY A 488 -10.79 -3.74 -25.58
N GLN A 489 -9.49 -3.58 -25.31
CA GLN A 489 -8.91 -2.44 -24.62
C GLN A 489 -8.06 -1.59 -25.60
N PRO A 490 -8.64 -0.63 -26.34
CA PRO A 490 -7.90 0.16 -27.32
C PRO A 490 -6.79 0.98 -26.62
N VAL A 491 -5.60 0.94 -27.22
CA VAL A 491 -4.41 1.66 -26.70
C VAL A 491 -4.41 3.09 -27.23
N THR A 492 -4.39 4.05 -26.33
CA THR A 492 -4.28 5.49 -26.69
C THR A 492 -2.87 5.84 -27.15
N GLU A 493 -2.71 6.96 -27.89
CA GLU A 493 -1.39 7.45 -28.31
C GLU A 493 -0.45 7.71 -27.13
N ARG A 494 -1.00 8.20 -26.01
CA ARG A 494 -0.22 8.39 -24.77
C ARG A 494 0.29 7.06 -24.22
N GLU A 495 -0.55 6.03 -24.19
CA GLU A 495 -0.17 4.70 -23.74
C GLU A 495 0.83 4.03 -24.68
N ARG A 496 0.71 4.24 -26.00
CA ARG A 496 1.72 3.79 -26.97
C ARG A 496 3.09 4.42 -26.68
N GLY A 497 3.12 5.71 -26.33
CA GLY A 497 4.34 6.38 -25.89
C GLY A 497 4.94 5.74 -24.62
N ILE A 498 4.10 5.48 -23.61
CA ILE A 498 4.53 4.82 -22.36
C ILE A 498 5.07 3.40 -22.66
N ILE A 499 4.33 2.61 -23.45
CA ILE A 499 4.77 1.27 -23.84
C ILE A 499 6.09 1.36 -24.61
N GLY A 500 6.23 2.30 -25.53
CA GLY A 500 7.44 2.46 -26.35
C GLY A 500 8.67 2.91 -25.57
N ASN A 501 8.49 3.87 -24.66
CA ASN A 501 9.60 4.44 -23.87
C ASN A 501 10.15 3.48 -22.79
N GLY A 502 9.39 2.48 -22.38
CA GLY A 502 9.81 1.49 -21.39
C GLY A 502 10.80 0.44 -21.96
N PHE A 503 11.08 0.42 -23.28
CA PHE A 503 12.02 -0.50 -23.90
C PHE A 503 13.35 0.20 -24.21
N PRO A 504 14.50 -0.47 -24.05
CA PRO A 504 15.80 0.12 -24.38
C PRO A 504 15.95 0.37 -25.88
N SER A 505 16.90 1.24 -26.26
CA SER A 505 17.23 1.49 -27.66
C SER A 505 18.06 0.34 -28.27
N SER A 506 18.83 -0.37 -27.45
CA SER A 506 19.65 -1.52 -27.83
C SER A 506 18.93 -2.84 -27.60
N ALA A 507 18.82 -3.67 -28.64
CA ALA A 507 18.28 -5.02 -28.53
C ALA A 507 19.13 -5.91 -27.62
N GLU A 508 20.46 -5.76 -27.68
CA GLU A 508 21.40 -6.49 -26.83
C GLU A 508 21.23 -6.08 -25.35
N ALA A 509 21.02 -4.78 -25.07
CA ALA A 509 20.71 -4.33 -23.73
C ALA A 509 19.40 -4.93 -23.20
N TYR A 510 18.41 -5.09 -24.06
CA TYR A 510 17.15 -5.71 -23.69
C TYR A 510 17.28 -7.21 -23.41
N GLU A 511 18.03 -7.90 -24.21
CA GLU A 511 18.33 -9.34 -24.02
C GLU A 511 19.02 -9.55 -22.65
N GLU A 512 20.06 -8.78 -22.33
CA GLU A 512 20.75 -8.88 -21.05
C GLU A 512 19.82 -8.54 -19.86
N TYR A 513 18.95 -7.55 -20.04
CA TYR A 513 17.94 -7.18 -19.05
C TYR A 513 16.93 -8.31 -18.79
N LEU A 514 16.42 -8.95 -19.84
CA LEU A 514 15.48 -10.06 -19.71
C LEU A 514 16.12 -11.27 -19.01
N ARG A 515 17.36 -11.61 -19.39
CA ARG A 515 18.12 -12.68 -18.72
C ARG A 515 18.37 -12.36 -17.23
N ALA A 516 18.67 -11.10 -16.92
CA ALA A 516 18.87 -10.65 -15.55
C ALA A 516 17.57 -10.74 -14.72
N ASN A 517 16.43 -10.36 -15.28
CA ASN A 517 15.13 -10.48 -14.61
C ASN A 517 14.84 -11.93 -14.23
N ARG A 518 15.15 -12.86 -15.12
CA ARG A 518 14.97 -14.30 -14.89
C ARG A 518 15.83 -14.82 -13.75
N LEU A 519 17.11 -14.46 -13.74
CA LEU A 519 18.03 -14.82 -12.67
C LEU A 519 17.59 -14.22 -11.32
N LEU A 520 17.18 -12.96 -11.32
CA LEU A 520 16.71 -12.30 -10.11
C LEU A 520 15.46 -12.97 -9.51
N ALA A 521 14.60 -13.54 -10.33
CA ALA A 521 13.40 -14.27 -9.90
C ALA A 521 13.73 -15.56 -9.10
N LEU A 522 14.91 -16.16 -9.30
CA LEU A 522 15.35 -17.36 -8.55
C LEU A 522 15.61 -17.07 -7.07
N ARG A 523 15.86 -15.82 -6.69
CA ARG A 523 16.06 -15.41 -5.29
C ARG A 523 17.15 -16.22 -4.55
N THR A 524 18.20 -16.66 -5.23
CA THR A 524 19.38 -17.28 -4.62
C THR A 524 20.59 -16.35 -4.75
N PRO A 525 21.55 -16.36 -3.79
CA PRO A 525 22.71 -15.47 -3.85
C PRO A 525 23.48 -15.53 -5.19
N PRO A 526 23.86 -16.70 -5.74
CA PRO A 526 24.55 -16.74 -7.01
C PRO A 526 23.73 -16.20 -8.20
N ALA A 527 22.41 -16.44 -8.19
CA ALA A 527 21.53 -15.96 -9.25
C ALA A 527 21.37 -14.43 -9.20
N VAL A 528 21.25 -13.83 -8.00
CA VAL A 528 21.17 -12.38 -7.85
C VAL A 528 22.48 -11.71 -8.26
N GLU A 529 23.63 -12.28 -7.92
CA GLU A 529 24.92 -11.78 -8.35
C GLU A 529 25.09 -11.86 -9.86
N SER A 530 24.69 -12.98 -10.48
CA SER A 530 24.67 -13.13 -11.93
C SER A 530 23.71 -12.13 -12.60
N ALA A 531 22.56 -11.86 -11.99
CA ALA A 531 21.63 -10.85 -12.47
C ALA A 531 22.26 -9.45 -12.43
N LEU A 532 22.98 -9.11 -11.37
CA LEU A 532 23.69 -7.82 -11.25
C LEU A 532 24.73 -7.62 -12.36
N VAL A 533 25.45 -8.67 -12.74
CA VAL A 533 26.41 -8.61 -13.88
C VAL A 533 25.67 -8.23 -15.16
N ARG A 534 24.57 -8.93 -15.45
CA ARG A 534 23.80 -8.70 -16.68
C ARG A 534 23.10 -7.33 -16.68
N TYR A 535 22.56 -6.87 -15.55
CA TYR A 535 22.03 -5.51 -15.47
C TYR A 535 23.10 -4.44 -15.72
N ARG A 536 24.31 -4.64 -15.18
CA ARG A 536 25.46 -3.75 -15.49
C ARG A 536 25.81 -3.77 -16.97
N ARG A 537 25.77 -4.93 -17.61
CA ARG A 537 26.00 -5.03 -19.06
C ARG A 537 24.87 -4.31 -19.82
N ALA A 538 23.62 -4.52 -19.47
CA ALA A 538 22.48 -3.84 -20.07
C ALA A 538 22.58 -2.30 -19.94
N SER A 539 22.93 -1.79 -18.74
CA SER A 539 23.09 -0.35 -18.50
C SER A 539 24.33 0.26 -19.16
N ARG A 540 25.34 -0.53 -19.50
CA ARG A 540 26.48 -0.10 -20.31
C ARG A 540 26.14 -0.06 -21.80
N LEU A 541 25.38 -1.03 -22.30
CA LEU A 541 24.95 -1.11 -23.70
C LEU A 541 23.93 -0.03 -24.05
N ASP A 542 23.09 0.35 -23.06
CA ASP A 542 22.18 1.49 -23.18
C ASP A 542 22.16 2.33 -21.89
N THR A 543 22.89 3.42 -21.91
CA THR A 543 23.02 4.33 -20.76
C THR A 543 21.78 5.17 -20.49
N THR A 544 20.77 5.08 -21.33
CA THR A 544 19.46 5.76 -21.21
C THR A 544 18.36 4.82 -20.74
N PHE A 545 18.63 3.53 -20.62
CA PHE A 545 17.66 2.54 -20.21
C PHE A 545 17.41 2.56 -18.69
N ALA A 546 16.45 3.36 -18.25
CA ALA A 546 16.09 3.53 -16.84
C ALA A 546 15.79 2.19 -16.14
N GLY A 547 15.11 1.26 -16.82
CA GLY A 547 14.76 -0.05 -16.30
C GLY A 547 15.97 -0.90 -15.85
N ALA A 548 17.08 -0.85 -16.57
CA ALA A 548 18.29 -1.58 -16.18
C ALA A 548 18.89 -1.04 -14.88
N PHE A 549 18.93 0.27 -14.71
CA PHE A 549 19.39 0.92 -13.46
C PHE A 549 18.45 0.63 -12.29
N ALA A 550 17.13 0.70 -12.52
CA ALA A 550 16.13 0.40 -11.52
C ALA A 550 16.23 -1.03 -11.01
N ARG A 551 16.29 -2.02 -11.92
CA ARG A 551 16.39 -3.43 -11.56
C ARG A 551 17.74 -3.79 -10.93
N GLN A 552 18.82 -3.13 -11.33
CA GLN A 552 20.11 -3.30 -10.67
C GLN A 552 20.07 -2.80 -9.22
N SER A 553 19.48 -1.62 -8.96
CA SER A 553 19.25 -1.11 -7.61
C SER A 553 18.38 -2.06 -6.78
N TYR A 554 17.30 -2.57 -7.36
CA TYR A 554 16.44 -3.54 -6.71
C TYR A 554 17.18 -4.85 -6.36
N ALA A 555 18.04 -5.34 -7.22
CA ALA A 555 18.85 -6.52 -6.92
C ALA A 555 19.79 -6.29 -5.72
N TYR A 556 20.35 -5.09 -5.56
CA TYR A 556 21.08 -4.73 -4.33
C TYR A 556 20.19 -4.70 -3.09
N SER A 557 18.94 -4.23 -3.21
CA SER A 557 17.99 -4.28 -2.10
C SER A 557 17.73 -5.70 -1.66
N VAL A 558 17.58 -6.64 -2.59
CA VAL A 558 17.40 -8.07 -2.30
C VAL A 558 18.61 -8.65 -1.55
N LEU A 559 19.83 -8.35 -1.96
CA LEU A 559 21.03 -8.80 -1.24
C LEU A 559 21.08 -8.27 0.20
N LEU A 560 20.72 -7.01 0.40
CA LEU A 560 20.72 -6.36 1.70
C LEU A 560 19.61 -6.91 2.61
N GLU A 561 18.42 -7.11 2.08
CA GLU A 561 17.25 -7.63 2.80
C GLU A 561 17.51 -9.02 3.40
N TRP A 562 18.11 -9.89 2.61
CA TRP A 562 18.39 -11.28 3.03
C TRP A 562 19.70 -11.42 3.81
N GLY A 563 20.49 -10.36 3.94
CA GLY A 563 21.74 -10.36 4.70
C GLY A 563 22.83 -11.26 4.12
N TRP A 564 22.75 -11.57 2.83
CA TRP A 564 23.76 -12.42 2.18
C TRP A 564 25.12 -11.75 2.20
N LYS A 565 26.17 -12.53 2.46
CA LYS A 565 27.55 -12.05 2.32
C LYS A 565 27.79 -11.70 0.86
N PRO A 566 28.11 -10.42 0.55
CA PRO A 566 28.45 -10.07 -0.83
C PRO A 566 29.75 -10.76 -1.24
N SER A 567 29.74 -11.35 -2.42
CA SER A 567 30.97 -11.85 -3.03
C SER A 567 31.86 -10.66 -3.44
N PRO A 568 33.13 -10.89 -3.80
CA PRO A 568 34.01 -9.84 -4.35
C PRO A 568 33.44 -9.13 -5.58
N LEU A 569 32.41 -9.71 -6.19
CA LEU A 569 31.72 -9.16 -7.36
C LEU A 569 30.71 -8.04 -7.01
N VAL A 570 30.35 -7.90 -5.73
CA VAL A 570 29.43 -6.87 -5.24
C VAL A 570 30.25 -5.70 -4.68
N PRO A 571 29.85 -4.42 -4.91
CA PRO A 571 30.55 -3.28 -4.34
C PRO A 571 30.67 -3.35 -2.83
N ALA A 572 31.70 -2.70 -2.28
CA ALA A 572 31.96 -2.65 -0.85
C ALA A 572 30.77 -2.04 -0.05
N ASP A 573 30.00 -1.14 -0.65
CA ASP A 573 28.75 -0.62 -0.10
C ASP A 573 27.60 -0.72 -1.12
N PRO A 574 26.86 -1.85 -1.12
CA PRO A 574 25.72 -2.07 -2.00
C PRO A 574 24.58 -1.05 -1.80
N LEU A 575 24.48 -0.46 -0.59
CA LEU A 575 23.46 0.56 -0.31
C LEU A 575 23.74 1.86 -1.04
N VAL A 576 24.98 2.33 -1.01
CA VAL A 576 25.40 3.57 -1.70
C VAL A 576 25.26 3.41 -3.20
N GLU A 577 25.75 2.29 -3.74
CA GLU A 577 25.66 1.99 -5.17
C GLU A 577 24.20 1.85 -5.61
N GLY A 578 23.40 1.08 -4.88
CA GLY A 578 21.98 0.89 -5.17
C GLY A 578 21.20 2.21 -5.16
N LEU A 579 21.48 3.10 -4.21
CA LEU A 579 20.86 4.42 -4.16
C LEU A 579 21.27 5.32 -5.35
N ALA A 580 22.53 5.29 -5.74
CA ALA A 580 23.01 6.02 -6.91
C ALA A 580 22.31 5.55 -8.20
N LEU A 581 22.15 4.24 -8.36
CA LEU A 581 21.45 3.64 -9.50
C LEU A 581 19.96 3.97 -9.52
N ALA A 582 19.29 3.92 -8.37
CA ALA A 582 17.88 4.31 -8.27
C ALA A 582 17.68 5.80 -8.63
N ASN A 583 18.52 6.67 -8.10
CA ASN A 583 18.51 8.09 -8.46
C ASN A 583 18.77 8.29 -9.96
N ARG A 584 19.70 7.53 -10.54
CA ARG A 584 19.95 7.59 -12.00
C ARG A 584 18.73 7.15 -12.79
N ALA A 585 18.05 6.08 -12.35
CA ALA A 585 16.83 5.58 -13.00
C ALA A 585 15.71 6.62 -12.97
N THR A 586 15.46 7.25 -11.82
CA THR A 586 14.43 8.30 -11.67
C THR A 586 14.76 9.58 -12.44
N MET A 587 16.04 9.89 -12.62
CA MET A 587 16.50 11.02 -13.47
C MET A 587 16.31 10.73 -14.96
N LEU A 588 16.53 9.48 -15.39
CA LEU A 588 16.37 9.08 -16.80
C LEU A 588 14.88 8.99 -17.17
N ASP A 589 14.06 8.49 -16.27
CA ASP A 589 12.60 8.42 -16.47
C ASP A 589 11.85 8.64 -15.14
N SER A 590 11.43 9.87 -14.89
CA SER A 590 10.65 10.24 -13.70
C SER A 590 9.20 9.75 -13.76
N THR A 591 8.75 9.22 -14.90
CA THR A 591 7.43 8.60 -15.08
C THR A 591 7.49 7.08 -14.96
N SER A 592 8.69 6.53 -14.84
CA SER A 592 8.88 5.10 -14.59
C SER A 592 8.59 4.79 -13.13
N ALA A 593 7.65 4.02 -13.00
CA ALA A 593 7.22 3.48 -11.75
C ALA A 593 8.25 2.51 -11.15
N ASP A 594 8.88 1.66 -11.94
CA ASP A 594 9.98 0.78 -11.52
C ASP A 594 11.16 1.56 -10.93
N ALA A 595 11.47 2.73 -11.49
CA ALA A 595 12.56 3.56 -11.02
C ALA A 595 12.34 4.04 -9.58
N TRP A 596 11.17 4.52 -9.31
CA TRP A 596 10.81 4.97 -7.98
C TRP A 596 10.67 3.81 -6.99
N LEU A 597 10.16 2.65 -7.41
CA LEU A 597 10.07 1.49 -6.56
C LEU A 597 11.46 1.02 -6.14
N ALA A 598 12.38 0.98 -7.08
CA ALA A 598 13.78 0.67 -6.77
C ALA A 598 14.35 1.66 -5.74
N GLN A 599 14.01 2.95 -5.85
CA GLN A 599 14.39 3.96 -4.87
C GLN A 599 13.76 3.69 -3.49
N ALA A 600 12.48 3.35 -3.45
CA ALA A 600 11.82 3.02 -2.21
C ALA A 600 12.44 1.78 -1.52
N TYR A 601 12.67 0.72 -2.27
CA TYR A 601 13.27 -0.50 -1.75
C TYR A 601 14.67 -0.29 -1.18
N ILE A 602 15.52 0.47 -1.85
CA ILE A 602 16.88 0.69 -1.36
C ILE A 602 16.91 1.61 -0.14
N LEU A 603 15.97 2.56 -0.03
CA LEU A 603 15.88 3.48 1.10
C LEU A 603 15.48 2.78 2.41
N VAL A 604 14.73 1.67 2.37
CA VAL A 604 14.35 0.92 3.59
C VAL A 604 15.42 -0.03 4.12
N GLN A 605 16.57 -0.20 3.43
CA GLN A 605 17.48 -1.29 3.76
C GLN A 605 18.36 -1.08 4.99
N ARG A 606 18.82 0.09 5.32
CA ARG A 606 19.75 0.27 6.46
C ARG A 606 19.50 1.46 7.37
N ASP A 607 18.91 2.51 6.86
CA ASP A 607 18.83 3.77 7.61
C ASP A 607 17.38 4.11 7.96
N PRO A 608 16.98 3.97 9.26
CA PRO A 608 15.65 4.35 9.71
C PRO A 608 15.27 5.80 9.37
N ARG A 609 16.28 6.69 9.32
CA ARG A 609 16.09 8.12 9.00
C ARG A 609 15.64 8.34 7.55
N ARG A 610 15.77 7.34 6.68
CA ARG A 610 15.36 7.40 5.26
C ARG A 610 13.96 6.85 5.00
N PHE A 611 13.28 6.34 6.03
CA PHE A 611 11.92 5.82 5.85
C PHE A 611 10.91 6.86 5.37
N ALA A 612 11.09 8.14 5.70
CA ALA A 612 10.27 9.22 5.14
C ALA A 612 10.41 9.26 3.61
N GLY A 613 11.64 9.31 3.10
CA GLY A 613 11.90 9.27 1.66
C GLY A 613 11.42 7.97 0.98
N ALA A 614 11.44 6.83 1.69
CA ALA A 614 10.89 5.59 1.17
C ALA A 614 9.35 5.65 1.05
N VAL A 615 8.67 6.22 2.05
CA VAL A 615 7.22 6.45 2.02
C VAL A 615 6.85 7.32 0.82
N GLU A 616 7.54 8.44 0.64
CA GLU A 616 7.37 9.32 -0.50
C GLU A 616 7.63 8.57 -1.81
N ALA A 617 8.73 7.85 -1.89
CA ALA A 617 9.09 7.03 -3.02
C ALA A 617 8.02 5.95 -3.28
N PHE A 618 7.45 5.22 -2.37
CA PHE A 618 6.30 4.33 -2.55
C PHE A 618 5.03 5.07 -2.98
N GLN A 619 4.71 6.17 -2.37
CA GLN A 619 3.56 6.98 -2.76
C GLN A 619 3.68 7.50 -4.20
N ARG A 620 4.86 7.87 -4.74
CA ARG A 620 5.10 8.21 -6.15
C ARG A 620 4.96 7.02 -7.08
N ALA A 621 5.37 5.74 -6.70
CA ALA A 621 5.21 4.51 -7.38
C ALA A 621 3.71 4.15 -7.52
N ILE A 622 2.95 4.19 -6.47
CA ILE A 622 1.51 3.90 -6.45
C ILE A 622 0.70 4.91 -7.29
N SER A 623 1.13 6.17 -7.39
CA SER A 623 0.46 7.15 -8.25
C SER A 623 0.72 6.95 -9.74
N LEU A 624 1.85 6.36 -10.11
CA LEU A 624 2.21 6.05 -11.49
C LEU A 624 1.64 4.69 -11.95
N ASP A 625 1.60 3.71 -11.06
CA ASP A 625 0.92 2.42 -11.28
C ASP A 625 0.06 2.03 -10.08
N PRO A 626 -1.22 2.38 -10.05
CA PRO A 626 -2.13 2.09 -8.93
C PRO A 626 -2.64 0.64 -8.91
N TYR A 627 -2.17 -0.21 -9.81
CA TYR A 627 -2.62 -1.61 -9.91
C TYR A 627 -1.59 -2.62 -9.41
N ASN A 628 -0.52 -2.13 -8.80
CA ASN A 628 0.57 -2.97 -8.34
C ASN A 628 0.40 -3.45 -6.91
N ALA A 629 -0.02 -4.66 -6.74
CA ALA A 629 -0.22 -5.31 -5.46
C ALA A 629 1.06 -5.35 -4.60
N GLU A 630 2.23 -5.54 -5.22
CA GLU A 630 3.49 -5.61 -4.49
C GLU A 630 3.91 -4.25 -3.93
N ALA A 631 3.73 -3.15 -4.68
CA ALA A 631 4.01 -1.82 -4.16
C ALA A 631 3.17 -1.51 -2.93
N PHE A 632 1.89 -1.81 -3.00
CA PHE A 632 1.01 -1.67 -1.83
C PHE A 632 1.45 -2.57 -0.69
N HIS A 633 1.86 -3.80 -0.98
CA HIS A 633 2.38 -4.72 0.03
C HIS A 633 3.64 -4.15 0.70
N GLN A 634 4.63 -3.72 -0.05
CA GLN A 634 5.90 -3.19 0.46
C GLN A 634 5.72 -1.82 1.14
N TYR A 635 4.82 -1.00 0.61
CA TYR A 635 4.41 0.23 1.27
C TYR A 635 3.79 -0.09 2.64
N GLY A 636 2.90 -1.08 2.71
CA GLY A 636 2.33 -1.57 3.95
C GLY A 636 3.38 -2.08 4.94
N GLN A 637 4.41 -2.80 4.48
CA GLN A 637 5.54 -3.23 5.31
C GLN A 637 6.31 -2.02 5.87
N THR A 638 6.62 -1.04 5.04
CA THR A 638 7.31 0.19 5.45
C THR A 638 6.51 0.95 6.50
N LEU A 639 5.20 1.12 6.29
CA LEU A 639 4.29 1.74 7.25
C LEU A 639 4.20 0.94 8.56
N THR A 640 4.22 -0.39 8.46
CA THR A 640 4.23 -1.27 9.64
C THR A 640 5.51 -1.08 10.45
N ALA A 641 6.66 -0.98 9.80
CA ALA A 641 7.93 -0.70 10.45
C ALA A 641 7.94 0.69 11.14
N LEU A 642 7.24 1.67 10.57
CA LEU A 642 7.03 2.99 11.17
C LEU A 642 5.98 3.02 12.29
N GLY A 643 5.28 1.90 12.55
CA GLY A 643 4.17 1.85 13.50
C GLY A 643 2.88 2.52 13.01
N ARG A 644 2.79 2.88 11.72
CA ARG A 644 1.61 3.49 11.07
C ARG A 644 0.60 2.40 10.69
N TYR A 645 0.13 1.65 11.69
CA TYR A 645 -0.68 0.43 11.48
C TYR A 645 -1.99 0.62 10.71
N PRO A 646 -2.80 1.68 10.93
CA PRO A 646 -4.02 1.88 10.14
C PRO A 646 -3.73 2.03 8.65
N GLU A 647 -2.71 2.80 8.29
CA GLU A 647 -2.31 3.02 6.90
C GLU A 647 -1.67 1.76 6.29
N ALA A 648 -0.90 1.03 7.10
CA ALA A 648 -0.34 -0.26 6.69
C ALA A 648 -1.46 -1.27 6.35
N LEU A 649 -2.49 -1.37 7.20
CA LEU A 649 -3.65 -2.23 6.97
C LEU A 649 -4.43 -1.82 5.71
N ALA A 650 -4.57 -0.51 5.45
CA ALA A 650 -5.20 0.00 4.23
C ALA A 650 -4.35 -0.36 2.98
N ALA A 651 -3.03 -0.22 3.05
CA ALA A 651 -2.13 -0.59 1.95
C ALA A 651 -2.18 -2.10 1.67
N TYR A 652 -2.11 -2.95 2.70
CA TYR A 652 -2.28 -4.40 2.53
C TYR A 652 -3.67 -4.77 2.00
N GLY A 653 -4.72 -4.05 2.44
CA GLY A 653 -6.08 -4.21 1.91
C GLY A 653 -6.11 -3.95 0.40
N ARG A 654 -5.49 -2.86 -0.06
CA ARG A 654 -5.37 -2.58 -1.49
C ARG A 654 -4.56 -3.64 -2.25
N ALA A 655 -3.49 -4.18 -1.65
CA ALA A 655 -2.75 -5.30 -2.24
C ALA A 655 -3.65 -6.54 -2.42
N LEU A 656 -4.52 -6.83 -1.45
CA LEU A 656 -5.46 -7.95 -1.50
C LEU A 656 -6.66 -7.69 -2.43
N ASP A 657 -7.12 -6.44 -2.59
CA ASP A 657 -8.12 -6.09 -3.61
C ASP A 657 -7.59 -6.39 -5.03
N LEU A 658 -6.28 -6.18 -5.24
CA LEU A 658 -5.62 -6.44 -6.51
C LEU A 658 -5.28 -7.92 -6.68
N GLU A 659 -4.79 -8.59 -5.64
CA GLU A 659 -4.42 -10.00 -5.60
C GLU A 659 -5.04 -10.68 -4.36
N PRO A 660 -6.28 -11.19 -4.43
CA PRO A 660 -6.98 -11.76 -3.28
C PRO A 660 -6.29 -12.97 -2.64
N ASP A 661 -5.55 -13.74 -3.43
CA ASP A 661 -4.84 -14.95 -2.98
C ASP A 661 -3.41 -14.64 -2.47
N ARG A 662 -3.07 -13.37 -2.24
CA ARG A 662 -1.74 -12.95 -1.83
C ARG A 662 -1.48 -13.24 -0.34
N ALA A 663 -1.10 -14.49 -0.04
CA ALA A 663 -0.80 -14.95 1.31
C ALA A 663 0.22 -14.05 2.04
N MET A 664 1.19 -13.50 1.31
CA MET A 664 2.25 -12.64 1.85
C MET A 664 1.74 -11.31 2.42
N SER A 665 0.59 -10.79 1.97
CA SER A 665 -0.02 -9.58 2.57
C SER A 665 -0.85 -9.91 3.81
N LEU A 666 -1.43 -11.09 3.90
CA LEU A 666 -2.23 -11.52 5.06
C LEU A 666 -1.36 -11.72 6.32
N VAL A 667 -0.13 -12.21 6.17
CA VAL A 667 0.76 -12.50 7.31
C VAL A 667 1.16 -11.24 8.09
N PRO A 668 1.64 -10.15 7.47
CA PRO A 668 1.96 -8.92 8.19
C PRO A 668 0.71 -8.23 8.78
N MET A 669 -0.46 -8.31 8.12
CA MET A 669 -1.72 -7.87 8.72
C MET A 669 -2.01 -8.63 10.02
N ALA A 670 -1.85 -9.95 10.01
CA ALA A 670 -2.02 -10.78 11.20
C ALA A 670 -1.01 -10.41 12.30
N ALA A 671 0.23 -10.06 11.94
CA ALA A 671 1.23 -9.59 12.88
C ALA A 671 0.85 -8.25 13.53
N ILE A 672 0.21 -7.33 12.81
CA ILE A 672 -0.33 -6.09 13.37
C ILE A 672 -1.43 -6.40 14.39
N TYR A 673 -2.42 -7.22 14.03
CA TYR A 673 -3.51 -7.59 14.97
C TYR A 673 -2.98 -8.33 16.20
N LYS A 674 -2.00 -9.21 16.03
CA LYS A 674 -1.32 -9.88 17.16
C LYS A 674 -0.70 -8.86 18.14
N ARG A 675 -0.02 -7.82 17.65
CA ARG A 675 0.56 -6.73 18.45
C ARG A 675 -0.50 -5.90 19.17
N GLN A 676 -1.67 -5.74 18.58
CA GLN A 676 -2.81 -5.06 19.21
C GLN A 676 -3.55 -5.93 20.23
N GLY A 677 -3.06 -7.15 20.53
CA GLY A 677 -3.73 -8.10 21.40
C GLY A 677 -4.94 -8.83 20.77
N ARG A 678 -5.22 -8.57 19.52
CA ARG A 678 -6.35 -9.13 18.75
C ARG A 678 -5.97 -10.49 18.14
N LEU A 679 -5.66 -11.44 19.02
CA LEU A 679 -5.12 -12.74 18.62
C LEU A 679 -6.08 -13.58 17.76
N ALA A 680 -7.40 -13.47 18.02
CA ALA A 680 -8.40 -14.19 17.23
C ALA A 680 -8.46 -13.74 15.76
N GLU A 681 -8.35 -12.42 15.53
CA GLU A 681 -8.28 -11.87 14.16
C GLU A 681 -6.97 -12.23 13.47
N SER A 682 -5.86 -12.19 14.23
CA SER A 682 -4.56 -12.64 13.73
C SER A 682 -4.63 -14.10 13.24
N LEU A 683 -5.22 -14.99 14.00
CA LEU A 683 -5.37 -16.40 13.63
C LEU A 683 -6.26 -16.58 12.39
N ARG A 684 -7.38 -15.87 12.29
CA ARG A 684 -8.25 -15.93 11.09
C ARG A 684 -7.49 -15.52 9.81
N LEU A 685 -6.70 -14.44 9.87
CA LEU A 685 -5.90 -14.00 8.73
C LEU A 685 -4.82 -15.02 8.37
N LEU A 686 -4.19 -15.65 9.35
CA LEU A 686 -3.19 -16.69 9.13
C LEU A 686 -3.80 -18.01 8.59
N ASP A 687 -5.03 -18.34 8.99
CA ASP A 687 -5.77 -19.45 8.38
C ASP A 687 -6.07 -19.15 6.91
N SER A 688 -6.50 -17.92 6.59
CA SER A 688 -6.66 -17.46 5.20
C SER A 688 -5.34 -17.47 4.43
N ALA A 689 -4.24 -17.02 5.05
CA ALA A 689 -2.92 -17.01 4.41
C ALA A 689 -2.43 -18.43 4.07
N VAL A 690 -2.63 -19.40 4.98
CA VAL A 690 -2.27 -20.80 4.73
C VAL A 690 -3.19 -21.45 3.69
N SER A 691 -4.46 -21.04 3.62
CA SER A 691 -5.39 -21.52 2.59
C SER A 691 -5.07 -20.97 1.21
N ALA A 692 -4.73 -19.67 1.12
CA ALA A 692 -4.34 -19.01 -0.12
C ALA A 692 -2.96 -19.49 -0.63
N GLY A 693 -2.03 -19.75 0.29
CA GLY A 693 -0.67 -20.21 0.00
C GLY A 693 -0.29 -21.47 0.79
N PRO A 694 -0.82 -22.66 0.48
CA PRO A 694 -0.56 -23.89 1.27
C PRO A 694 0.92 -24.29 1.30
N ARG A 695 1.68 -23.90 0.30
CA ARG A 695 3.12 -24.18 0.14
C ARG A 695 4.02 -23.01 0.62
N VAL A 696 3.46 -21.97 1.24
CA VAL A 696 4.23 -20.85 1.79
C VAL A 696 4.67 -21.16 3.23
N PRO A 697 5.93 -21.51 3.49
CA PRO A 697 6.38 -21.93 4.81
C PRO A 697 6.28 -20.80 5.84
N TYR A 698 6.48 -19.53 5.42
CA TYR A 698 6.37 -18.36 6.29
C TYR A 698 4.97 -18.20 6.91
N ALA A 699 3.91 -18.43 6.14
CA ALA A 699 2.55 -18.34 6.66
C ALA A 699 2.26 -19.36 7.77
N ARG A 700 2.75 -20.60 7.60
CA ARG A 700 2.63 -21.66 8.62
C ARG A 700 3.48 -21.38 9.85
N ALA A 701 4.72 -20.94 9.69
CA ALA A 701 5.58 -20.56 10.82
C ALA A 701 4.97 -19.40 11.63
N ALA A 702 4.41 -18.39 10.95
CA ALA A 702 3.68 -17.29 11.60
C ALA A 702 2.42 -17.77 12.33
N ARG A 703 1.66 -18.71 11.74
CA ARG A 703 0.49 -19.31 12.38
C ARG A 703 0.88 -20.16 13.60
N SER A 704 1.97 -20.92 13.53
CA SER A 704 2.54 -21.65 14.65
C SER A 704 2.80 -20.73 15.84
N THR A 705 3.44 -19.57 15.64
CA THR A 705 3.68 -18.62 16.74
C THR A 705 2.39 -18.09 17.36
N SER A 706 1.39 -17.76 16.55
CA SER A 706 0.11 -17.26 17.05
C SER A 706 -0.71 -18.34 17.75
N ARG A 707 -0.66 -19.60 17.27
CA ARG A 707 -1.27 -20.77 17.94
C ARG A 707 -0.65 -21.05 19.29
N THR A 708 0.68 -20.92 19.42
CA THR A 708 1.36 -21.07 20.71
C THR A 708 0.90 -19.99 21.70
N LEU A 709 0.76 -18.73 21.27
CA LEU A 709 0.22 -17.66 22.11
C LEU A 709 -1.24 -17.90 22.53
N ALA A 710 -2.01 -18.58 21.68
CA ALA A 710 -3.40 -18.97 21.97
C ALA A 710 -3.52 -20.25 22.82
N GLY A 711 -2.42 -20.84 23.27
CA GLY A 711 -2.40 -22.07 24.08
C GLY A 711 -2.53 -23.38 23.26
N ASN A 712 -2.59 -23.30 21.91
CA ASN A 712 -2.64 -24.46 21.03
C ASN A 712 -1.24 -24.89 20.58
N ALA A 713 -0.43 -25.41 21.52
CA ALA A 713 0.94 -25.80 21.25
C ALA A 713 1.06 -27.02 20.31
N ASN A 714 0.12 -27.97 20.33
CA ASN A 714 0.11 -29.12 19.41
C ASN A 714 -0.14 -28.67 17.97
N GLY A 715 -1.18 -27.88 17.70
CA GLY A 715 -1.42 -27.34 16.35
C GLY A 715 -0.32 -26.39 15.87
N ALA A 716 0.40 -25.75 16.81
CA ALA A 716 1.57 -24.96 16.49
C ALA A 716 2.74 -25.84 16.04
N ARG A 717 2.97 -26.97 16.70
CA ARG A 717 3.98 -27.95 16.31
C ARG A 717 3.72 -28.49 14.91
N ASP A 718 2.49 -28.92 14.63
CA ASP A 718 2.11 -29.46 13.34
C ASP A 718 2.37 -28.46 12.21
N ASP A 719 2.00 -27.18 12.38
CA ASP A 719 2.28 -26.12 11.41
C ASP A 719 3.79 -25.91 11.17
N ALA A 720 4.59 -25.95 12.24
CA ALA A 720 6.03 -25.75 12.12
C ALA A 720 6.72 -26.94 11.44
N GLU A 721 6.30 -28.18 11.73
CA GLU A 721 6.79 -29.41 11.09
C GLU A 721 6.46 -29.41 9.59
N ILE A 722 5.22 -29.06 9.22
CA ILE A 722 4.85 -28.94 7.80
C ILE A 722 5.69 -27.82 7.13
N ALA A 723 5.82 -26.66 7.78
CA ALA A 723 6.60 -25.55 7.21
C ALA A 723 8.06 -25.95 6.97
N LEU A 724 8.67 -26.72 7.85
CA LEU A 724 10.04 -27.21 7.73
C LEU A 724 10.21 -28.18 6.55
N GLY A 725 9.17 -28.94 6.21
CA GLY A 725 9.18 -29.87 5.09
C GLY A 725 8.92 -29.21 3.70
N LEU A 726 8.46 -27.96 3.66
CA LEU A 726 8.09 -27.29 2.42
C LEU A 726 9.28 -26.70 1.66
N ASP A 727 10.31 -26.21 2.36
CA ASP A 727 11.48 -25.60 1.75
C ASP A 727 12.73 -25.88 2.57
N SER A 728 13.70 -26.55 1.95
CA SER A 728 14.97 -26.91 2.58
C SER A 728 15.90 -25.71 2.84
N ASN A 729 15.68 -24.59 2.17
CA ASN A 729 16.46 -23.35 2.33
C ASN A 729 15.84 -22.39 3.36
N TYR A 730 14.54 -22.50 3.62
CA TYR A 730 13.82 -21.68 4.57
C TYR A 730 13.69 -22.36 5.95
N ARG A 731 14.82 -22.51 6.67
CA ARG A 731 14.91 -23.36 7.86
C ARG A 731 14.69 -22.65 9.19
N ILE A 732 15.22 -21.43 9.35
CA ILE A 732 15.28 -20.77 10.67
C ILE A 732 13.89 -20.48 11.25
N PRO A 733 12.95 -19.85 10.52
CA PRO A 733 11.63 -19.57 11.07
C PRO A 733 10.84 -20.83 11.47
N PRO A 734 10.76 -21.91 10.66
CA PRO A 734 10.10 -23.14 11.06
C PRO A 734 10.78 -23.84 12.24
N LEU A 735 12.12 -23.90 12.26
CA LEU A 735 12.86 -24.53 13.37
C LEU A 735 12.65 -23.80 14.70
N ALA A 736 12.69 -22.47 14.67
CA ALA A 736 12.47 -21.66 15.86
C ALA A 736 11.01 -21.74 16.34
N ALA A 737 10.04 -21.72 15.42
CA ALA A 737 8.62 -21.92 15.73
C ALA A 737 8.37 -23.32 16.32
N LEU A 738 9.01 -24.36 15.74
CA LEU A 738 8.95 -25.74 16.25
C LEU A 738 9.58 -25.86 17.63
N ALA A 739 10.77 -25.28 17.85
CA ALA A 739 11.43 -25.27 19.16
C ALA A 739 10.51 -24.64 20.22
N ARG A 740 9.90 -23.51 19.89
CA ARG A 740 8.96 -22.84 20.78
C ARG A 740 7.71 -23.70 21.07
N ALA A 741 7.12 -24.32 20.07
CA ALA A 741 5.94 -25.18 20.23
C ALA A 741 6.28 -26.42 21.10
N LEU A 742 7.42 -27.07 20.86
CA LEU A 742 7.92 -28.20 21.64
C LEU A 742 8.17 -27.81 23.11
N TRP A 743 8.67 -26.62 23.37
CA TRP A 743 8.85 -26.12 24.74
C TRP A 743 7.51 -26.07 25.49
N PHE A 744 6.49 -25.53 24.86
CA PHE A 744 5.15 -25.42 25.44
C PHE A 744 4.38 -26.76 25.51
N THR A 745 4.81 -27.78 24.75
CA THR A 745 4.29 -29.16 24.92
C THR A 745 5.06 -29.99 25.94
N GLY A 746 6.11 -29.42 26.57
CA GLY A 746 6.90 -30.07 27.62
C GLY A 746 8.11 -30.85 27.11
N ASP A 747 8.33 -30.98 25.82
CA ASP A 747 9.50 -31.64 25.24
C ASP A 747 10.69 -30.69 25.13
N SER A 748 11.26 -30.34 26.30
CA SER A 748 12.38 -29.39 26.38
C SER A 748 13.67 -29.89 25.69
N LEU A 749 13.91 -31.21 25.62
CA LEU A 749 15.08 -31.76 24.97
C LEU A 749 14.98 -31.59 23.43
N ALA A 750 13.85 -31.97 22.85
CA ALA A 750 13.62 -31.77 21.44
C ALA A 750 13.59 -30.25 21.08
N ALA A 751 12.99 -29.42 21.93
CA ALA A 751 12.98 -27.97 21.75
C ALA A 751 14.40 -27.39 21.64
N LEU A 752 15.28 -27.74 22.57
CA LEU A 752 16.69 -27.29 22.56
C LEU A 752 17.46 -27.85 21.36
N ALA A 753 17.17 -29.08 20.92
CA ALA A 753 17.80 -29.66 19.72
C ALA A 753 17.43 -28.84 18.45
N ARG A 754 16.14 -28.49 18.27
CA ARG A 754 15.68 -27.67 17.14
C ARG A 754 16.20 -26.24 17.19
N LEU A 755 16.29 -25.67 18.40
CA LEU A 755 16.85 -24.33 18.58
C LEU A 755 18.34 -24.29 18.18
N ARG A 756 19.15 -25.28 18.60
CA ARG A 756 20.55 -25.40 18.16
C ARG A 756 20.66 -25.61 16.64
N GLU A 757 19.72 -26.29 16.03
CA GLU A 757 19.66 -26.47 14.59
C GLU A 757 19.38 -25.15 13.88
N ALA A 758 18.45 -24.34 14.40
CA ALA A 758 18.18 -22.99 13.91
C ALA A 758 19.42 -22.08 14.01
N GLU A 759 20.09 -22.09 15.16
CA GLU A 759 21.32 -21.30 15.37
C GLU A 759 22.44 -21.66 14.37
N ARG A 760 22.63 -22.96 14.08
CA ARG A 760 23.61 -23.42 13.08
C ARG A 760 23.25 -23.04 11.64
N SER A 761 21.99 -22.74 11.39
CA SER A 761 21.49 -22.33 10.07
C SER A 761 21.67 -20.83 9.80
N VAL A 762 22.15 -20.06 10.78
CA VAL A 762 22.42 -18.61 10.62
C VAL A 762 23.61 -18.43 9.68
N VAL A 763 23.41 -17.61 8.66
CA VAL A 763 24.40 -17.35 7.59
C VAL A 763 25.65 -16.67 8.14
N ASP A 764 25.48 -15.68 9.01
CA ASP A 764 26.57 -14.99 9.70
C ASP A 764 26.29 -14.92 11.21
N PRO A 765 26.83 -15.85 12.00
CA PRO A 765 26.60 -15.88 13.44
C PRO A 765 27.10 -14.65 14.21
N SER A 766 28.05 -13.90 13.63
CA SER A 766 28.59 -12.65 14.24
C SER A 766 27.71 -11.43 13.97
N ALA A 767 26.86 -11.51 12.95
CA ALA A 767 25.95 -10.44 12.54
C ALA A 767 24.66 -11.01 11.92
N PRO A 768 23.79 -11.67 12.70
CA PRO A 768 22.55 -12.26 12.20
C PRO A 768 21.64 -11.17 11.61
N SER A 769 20.83 -11.54 10.61
CA SER A 769 19.80 -10.62 10.10
C SER A 769 18.75 -10.34 11.18
N PRO A 770 18.04 -9.21 11.13
CA PRO A 770 16.93 -8.91 12.04
C PRO A 770 15.87 -10.00 12.11
N THR A 771 15.58 -10.64 10.97
CA THR A 771 14.62 -11.75 10.87
C THR A 771 15.16 -13.00 11.60
N GLU A 772 16.40 -13.39 11.35
CA GLU A 772 17.04 -14.54 12.04
C GLU A 772 17.09 -14.31 13.55
N ALA A 773 17.56 -13.14 13.97
CA ALA A 773 17.62 -12.76 15.38
C ALA A 773 16.25 -12.80 16.05
N TYR A 774 15.21 -12.31 15.41
CA TYR A 774 13.84 -12.35 15.92
C TYR A 774 13.34 -13.78 16.15
N TRP A 775 13.44 -14.63 15.14
CA TRP A 775 12.93 -16.00 15.23
C TRP A 775 13.64 -16.80 16.30
N ILE A 776 14.97 -16.73 16.36
CA ILE A 776 15.76 -17.44 17.36
C ILE A 776 15.50 -16.85 18.75
N ALA A 777 15.52 -15.52 18.93
CA ALA A 777 15.27 -14.89 20.22
C ALA A 777 13.89 -15.24 20.79
N MET A 778 12.87 -15.38 19.95
CA MET A 778 11.52 -15.80 20.35
C MET A 778 11.54 -17.23 20.97
N ALA A 779 12.31 -18.15 20.41
CA ALA A 779 12.47 -19.49 20.97
C ALA A 779 13.34 -19.49 22.23
N GLU A 780 14.39 -18.66 22.27
CA GLU A 780 15.26 -18.48 23.46
C GLU A 780 14.48 -17.91 24.64
N VAL A 781 13.63 -16.91 24.42
CA VAL A 781 12.76 -16.33 25.46
C VAL A 781 11.77 -17.38 25.96
N ALA A 782 11.20 -18.19 25.12
CA ALA A 782 10.32 -19.29 25.54
C ALA A 782 11.06 -20.30 26.42
N ALA A 783 12.34 -20.57 26.13
CA ALA A 783 13.22 -21.43 26.89
C ALA A 783 13.82 -20.77 28.18
N GLY A 784 13.40 -19.53 28.50
CA GLY A 784 13.91 -18.78 29.64
C GLY A 784 15.33 -18.22 29.48
N ARG A 785 15.91 -18.30 28.28
CA ARG A 785 17.32 -17.95 28.00
C ARG A 785 17.44 -16.50 27.50
N THR A 786 16.96 -15.54 28.29
CA THR A 786 16.87 -14.13 27.96
C THR A 786 18.21 -13.45 27.66
N GLU A 787 19.30 -13.89 28.31
CA GLU A 787 20.65 -13.39 28.05
C GLU A 787 21.09 -13.69 26.60
N ARG A 788 20.82 -14.91 26.15
CA ARG A 788 21.13 -15.31 24.77
C ARG A 788 20.30 -14.54 23.77
N ALA A 789 19.01 -14.33 24.03
CA ALA A 789 18.13 -13.52 23.20
C ALA A 789 18.61 -12.06 23.15
N THR A 790 19.11 -11.51 24.27
CA THR A 790 19.70 -10.16 24.32
C THR A 790 20.98 -10.06 23.47
N ALA A 791 21.84 -11.08 23.52
CA ALA A 791 23.04 -11.14 22.69
C ALA A 791 22.69 -11.13 21.20
N LEU A 792 21.73 -11.93 20.76
CA LEU A 792 21.23 -11.94 19.38
C LEU A 792 20.74 -10.56 18.91
N LEU A 793 20.03 -9.84 19.79
CA LEU A 793 19.59 -8.47 19.51
C LEU A 793 20.79 -7.52 19.32
N ARG A 794 21.79 -7.62 20.19
CA ARG A 794 23.01 -6.79 20.13
C ARG A 794 23.78 -7.06 18.84
N ASP A 795 23.94 -8.32 18.47
CA ASP A 795 24.67 -8.74 17.27
C ASP A 795 23.93 -8.36 15.98
N ALA A 796 22.59 -8.35 15.98
CA ALA A 796 21.77 -7.92 14.86
C ALA A 796 21.63 -6.39 14.73
N ARG A 797 21.99 -5.60 15.78
CA ARG A 797 21.82 -4.14 15.82
C ARG A 797 22.40 -3.38 14.60
N PRO A 798 23.58 -3.73 14.07
CA PRO A 798 24.14 -3.02 12.91
C PRO A 798 23.28 -3.07 11.64
N LYS A 799 22.32 -4.00 11.58
CA LYS A 799 21.44 -4.21 10.41
C LYS A 799 20.09 -3.46 10.51
N GLY A 800 19.91 -2.63 11.55
CA GLY A 800 19.05 -1.44 11.50
C GLY A 800 17.58 -1.59 11.84
N ALA A 801 16.76 -0.86 11.09
CA ALA A 801 15.38 -0.48 11.38
C ALA A 801 14.38 -1.64 11.51
N TRP A 802 14.55 -2.70 10.75
CA TRP A 802 13.69 -3.88 10.83
C TRP A 802 13.77 -4.58 12.19
N LEU A 803 14.88 -4.42 12.91
CA LEU A 803 15.05 -4.95 14.24
C LEU A 803 14.00 -4.40 15.21
N TRP A 804 13.76 -3.08 15.19
CA TRP A 804 12.73 -2.46 16.02
C TRP A 804 11.35 -3.06 15.75
N PHE A 805 11.00 -3.22 14.48
CA PHE A 805 9.72 -3.80 14.07
C PHE A 805 9.54 -5.23 14.57
N TYR A 806 10.50 -6.11 14.33
CA TYR A 806 10.39 -7.52 14.71
C TYR A 806 10.29 -7.70 16.24
N PHE A 807 11.01 -6.90 17.02
CA PHE A 807 11.02 -7.04 18.48
C PHE A 807 9.83 -6.37 19.21
N GLN A 808 8.83 -5.87 18.50
CA GLN A 808 7.58 -5.34 19.10
C GLN A 808 6.51 -6.42 19.34
N GLY A 809 6.71 -7.66 18.95
CA GLY A 809 5.76 -8.76 19.15
C GLY A 809 5.54 -9.13 20.63
N PRO A 810 4.33 -9.56 21.02
CA PRO A 810 4.04 -9.96 22.43
C PRO A 810 4.86 -11.16 22.90
N GLU A 811 5.35 -11.98 22.00
CA GLU A 811 6.25 -13.10 22.27
C GLU A 811 7.61 -12.70 22.86
N LEU A 812 7.97 -11.42 22.76
CA LEU A 812 9.22 -10.84 23.28
C LEU A 812 9.01 -9.81 24.40
N ASP A 813 7.81 -9.77 25.00
CA ASP A 813 7.48 -8.84 26.10
C ASP A 813 8.45 -8.94 27.27
N ALA A 814 8.86 -10.16 27.63
CA ALA A 814 9.82 -10.39 28.70
C ALA A 814 11.18 -9.74 28.39
N LEU A 815 11.62 -9.80 27.13
CA LEU A 815 12.89 -9.27 26.68
C LEU A 815 12.87 -7.72 26.69
N ARG A 816 11.78 -7.10 26.27
CA ARG A 816 11.64 -5.63 26.24
C ARG A 816 11.67 -4.96 27.62
N LYS A 817 11.41 -5.71 28.69
CA LYS A 817 11.49 -5.22 30.06
C LYS A 817 12.94 -5.08 30.57
N ILE A 818 13.91 -5.65 29.86
CA ILE A 818 15.33 -5.56 30.18
C ILE A 818 15.85 -4.17 29.78
N PRO A 819 16.45 -3.37 30.67
CA PRO A 819 16.86 -1.99 30.37
C PRO A 819 17.82 -1.89 29.18
N GLU A 820 18.77 -2.82 29.07
CA GLU A 820 19.69 -2.89 27.92
C GLU A 820 18.94 -3.07 26.60
N VAL A 821 17.96 -3.97 26.56
CA VAL A 821 17.15 -4.23 25.34
C VAL A 821 16.30 -3.03 25.01
N ALA A 822 15.71 -2.38 26.01
CA ALA A 822 14.93 -1.16 25.81
C ALA A 822 15.79 -0.02 25.21
N ALA A 823 17.04 0.13 25.66
CA ALA A 823 17.99 1.07 25.10
C ALA A 823 18.36 0.72 23.66
N LEU A 824 18.74 -0.53 23.37
CA LEU A 824 19.10 -1.01 22.04
C LEU A 824 17.96 -0.83 21.03
N LEU A 825 16.72 -1.11 21.42
CA LEU A 825 15.55 -0.89 20.58
C LEU A 825 15.24 0.61 20.41
N GLY A 826 15.48 1.43 21.44
CA GLY A 826 15.35 2.88 21.37
C GLY A 826 16.29 3.53 20.34
N ASP A 827 17.51 3.00 20.21
CA ASP A 827 18.50 3.48 19.23
C ASP A 827 18.13 3.20 17.77
N VAL A 828 17.35 2.14 17.52
CA VAL A 828 16.92 1.73 16.18
C VAL A 828 15.44 2.03 15.93
N ASP A 829 14.77 2.77 16.82
CA ASP A 829 13.36 3.17 16.65
C ASP A 829 13.23 4.20 15.51
N PRO A 830 12.59 3.85 14.38
CA PRO A 830 12.48 4.73 13.24
C PRO A 830 11.65 5.99 13.52
N ARG A 831 10.82 5.98 14.58
CA ARG A 831 10.00 7.12 14.97
C ARG A 831 10.81 8.21 15.69
N ARG A 832 11.99 7.86 16.23
CA ARG A 832 12.93 8.81 16.87
C ARG A 832 13.87 9.48 15.86
N ALA A 833 13.89 9.00 14.64
CA ALA A 833 14.74 9.52 13.55
C ALA A 833 14.10 10.68 12.76
N ARG A 834 13.04 11.30 13.33
CA ARG A 834 12.35 12.47 12.75
C ARG A 834 13.00 13.77 13.14
#